data_de5b4540531c491aea8987e6b2802b6a
#
_entry.id   de5b4540531c491aea8987e6b2802b6a
#
_cell.length_a   1.000
_cell.length_b   1.000
_cell.length_c   1.000
_cell.angle_alpha   90.00
_cell.angle_beta   90.00
_cell.angle_gamma   90.00
#
_symmetry.space_group_name_H-M   'P 1'
#
loop_
_entity.id
_entity.type
_entity.pdbx_description
1 polymer ?
#
loop_
_entity_poly.entity_id
_entity_poly.type
_entity_poly.pdbx_seq_one_letter_code
_entity_poly.pdbx_strand_id
1 'polypeptide(L)'
;MARDKSVTSNISLKRRPIARKTFQLTTAQQSAVELRGKPLILSGGPGSGKTTVLIEAAISRINSGQDPNSILLLTFGRERASELRDAIALQTSQTMLEPLARTFHALAHSILKAEGHNPILLSGPEQEGWIRQLVDGVDWPTELQPALHTRGFVRELRDLMLRATERGWTPDDLDANGQKYKEEFWIAASKFWKSYIGTLILVDADHGEPKERLDSAQLVWRAANVTRNAFKNQFKTILVDEFQESDKAQRALLSNIATDDLVIAVDPYSTVGRFRGADPDGLQEALAPYLAAGNSIHLTENFRASSAVHLFLEKVAGEFPKAPDIQSSRGEIAGSVMAECFVDGANEAAFIADKLQRAHLQSGLNWSDMAVIFRSPAQNGAVRSALMRYGIPVAGELQVLAENASIAPFLLMAEAAITGKIDLSTAEQLLLSEFGGADSISFRRMRRELVTKYSGKTGLSGSELICKAITDGQFEIESGAALIRLHELFTTAERTAKKKSSQPEDLLWAIWSNAKTSDNELISDAWRNRALKGGVRGANADRDLDAMLQLFESARRFGQRFKYANLGQFFKDIRKSEIAGDVITAKGQRPDVVELLTPFSAKGREWKLVVVAGVQEGIWPNLRIRGSLLGSERLAERDRNPDLAAIELELVAKAAVAIDELRLFYAAISRASQDLIITAVEREEDQPSTYFDLAYEFCNPDLPIEAKRNILKAENLLSTAHVVSKLRTQVINQGSKEAAATLKALAASGIAGADPADWYGIKLISSDAPAIAADQDVRISPSGVEKFDECQLRWFLETHGGQDGNTTAQLIGIVIHKFAELAEKEDTNLAQQIELLEANWKLVDAETGWISRTSKGRAILMLKRFYQYREFIAQQRTFKESEATYKFNIGRALISCKIDRIETTLDGKLYVVDFKTGKGRITKNDALTDAQMQIYQYAVGADTAGASLVYLDSENKKPETRDQMPIDRKEVEARIEKTAVAMGGKRYLAIKNSNCQFCPVNTACPLQIEGRGLYD
;
A
#
# COMPACT_ATOMS: atom_id res chain seq x y z
N MET A 1 57.84 -16.23 -21.66
CA MET A 1 57.70 -14.88 -22.24
C MET A 1 56.80 -15.00 -23.47
N ALA A 2 55.54 -14.67 -23.35
CA ALA A 2 54.64 -14.43 -24.44
C ALA A 2 53.79 -13.22 -24.07
N ARG A 3 53.98 -12.11 -24.77
CA ARG A 3 53.24 -10.85 -24.57
C ARG A 3 51.80 -11.03 -25.07
N ASP A 4 50.89 -10.84 -24.19
CA ASP A 4 49.47 -10.75 -24.46
C ASP A 4 49.20 -9.53 -25.35
N LYS A 5 48.61 -9.76 -26.51
CA LYS A 5 48.14 -8.70 -27.39
C LYS A 5 46.82 -8.14 -26.83
N SER A 6 46.90 -6.94 -26.26
CA SER A 6 45.74 -6.18 -25.89
C SER A 6 44.84 -5.95 -27.14
N VAL A 7 43.66 -6.55 -27.12
CA VAL A 7 42.59 -6.23 -28.06
C VAL A 7 42.03 -4.85 -27.68
N THR A 8 42.49 -3.81 -28.35
CA THR A 8 41.84 -2.50 -28.31
C THR A 8 40.55 -2.59 -29.09
N SER A 9 39.43 -2.76 -28.39
CA SER A 9 38.13 -2.61 -29.00
C SER A 9 37.88 -1.13 -29.33
N ASN A 10 37.90 -0.79 -30.61
CA ASN A 10 37.48 0.53 -31.09
C ASN A 10 35.95 0.67 -30.85
N ILE A 11 35.56 1.21 -29.71
CA ILE A 11 34.19 1.61 -29.45
C ILE A 11 33.95 2.93 -30.20
N SER A 12 33.29 2.86 -31.34
CA SER A 12 32.82 4.06 -32.03
C SER A 12 31.42 4.41 -31.54
N LEU A 13 31.26 5.54 -30.85
CA LEU A 13 29.97 6.12 -30.52
C LEU A 13 29.33 6.66 -31.81
N LYS A 14 28.42 5.89 -32.43
CA LYS A 14 27.57 6.37 -33.52
C LYS A 14 26.40 7.15 -32.88
N ARG A 15 26.38 8.47 -32.95
CA ARG A 15 25.14 9.24 -32.74
C ARG A 15 24.10 8.77 -33.77
N ARG A 16 23.01 8.18 -33.30
CA ARG A 16 21.84 8.00 -34.17
C ARG A 16 21.35 9.40 -34.57
N PRO A 17 21.09 9.69 -35.85
CA PRO A 17 20.45 10.93 -36.24
C PRO A 17 19.06 10.93 -35.61
N ILE A 18 18.86 11.83 -34.65
CA ILE A 18 17.55 12.05 -34.04
C ILE A 18 16.77 12.85 -35.08
N ALA A 19 15.70 12.27 -35.60
CA ALA A 19 14.82 12.93 -36.54
C ALA A 19 14.25 14.20 -35.89
N ARG A 20 14.52 15.38 -36.46
CA ARG A 20 13.91 16.63 -36.03
C ARG A 20 12.40 16.50 -36.22
N LYS A 21 11.63 16.55 -35.13
CA LYS A 21 10.16 16.72 -35.22
C LYS A 21 9.93 18.20 -35.61
N THR A 22 9.69 18.47 -36.89
CA THR A 22 9.21 19.77 -37.35
C THR A 22 7.70 19.83 -37.18
N PHE A 23 7.21 20.70 -36.31
CA PHE A 23 5.79 20.94 -36.12
C PHE A 23 5.36 22.10 -37.07
N GLN A 24 4.24 21.89 -37.76
CA GLN A 24 3.58 23.03 -38.44
C GLN A 24 2.76 23.79 -37.37
N LEU A 25 3.24 24.96 -36.99
CA LEU A 25 2.54 25.83 -36.05
C LEU A 25 1.30 26.46 -36.71
N THR A 26 0.23 26.61 -35.95
CA THR A 26 -0.93 27.40 -36.36
C THR A 26 -0.59 28.89 -36.34
N THR A 27 -1.44 29.72 -36.97
CA THR A 27 -1.27 31.16 -36.95
C THR A 27 -1.19 31.75 -35.54
N ALA A 28 -2.05 31.24 -34.61
CA ALA A 28 -2.04 31.64 -33.20
C ALA A 28 -0.76 31.21 -32.48
N GLN A 29 -0.29 29.98 -32.70
CA GLN A 29 0.97 29.50 -32.16
C GLN A 29 2.17 30.25 -32.72
N GLN A 30 2.20 30.52 -34.02
CA GLN A 30 3.26 31.32 -34.66
C GLN A 30 3.30 32.71 -34.09
N SER A 31 2.16 33.38 -33.95
CA SER A 31 2.06 34.71 -33.32
C SER A 31 2.59 34.71 -31.90
N ALA A 32 2.30 33.65 -31.10
CA ALA A 32 2.81 33.54 -29.77
C ALA A 32 4.33 33.28 -29.71
N VAL A 33 4.90 32.54 -30.65
CA VAL A 33 6.36 32.35 -30.80
C VAL A 33 7.08 33.64 -31.16
N GLU A 34 6.49 34.48 -31.99
CA GLU A 34 7.11 35.71 -32.52
C GLU A 34 6.99 36.90 -31.60
N LEU A 35 5.99 36.94 -30.71
CA LEU A 35 5.77 38.06 -29.80
C LEU A 35 6.98 38.28 -28.88
N ARG A 36 7.41 39.55 -28.74
CA ARG A 36 8.56 39.98 -27.93
C ARG A 36 8.22 41.29 -27.18
N GLY A 37 8.94 41.49 -26.06
CA GLY A 37 8.98 42.80 -25.37
C GLY A 37 7.68 43.20 -24.65
N LYS A 38 6.75 42.27 -24.46
CA LYS A 38 5.55 42.40 -23.61
C LYS A 38 5.18 41.04 -23.01
N PRO A 39 4.68 40.98 -21.78
CA PRO A 39 4.17 39.76 -21.21
C PRO A 39 3.09 39.13 -22.10
N LEU A 40 3.15 37.81 -22.26
CA LEU A 40 2.17 37.01 -22.98
C LEU A 40 1.58 35.94 -22.08
N ILE A 41 0.26 35.94 -21.92
CA ILE A 41 -0.47 34.82 -21.33
C ILE A 41 -0.94 33.91 -22.45
N LEU A 42 -0.40 32.68 -22.45
CA LEU A 42 -0.73 31.63 -23.42
C LEU A 42 -1.68 30.63 -22.76
N SER A 43 -2.96 30.75 -22.99
CA SER A 43 -3.96 29.86 -22.46
C SER A 43 -4.39 28.81 -23.46
N GLY A 44 -4.90 27.65 -22.97
CA GLY A 44 -5.45 26.62 -23.83
C GLY A 44 -5.59 25.30 -23.06
N GLY A 45 -6.45 24.40 -23.55
CA GLY A 45 -6.68 23.08 -22.95
C GLY A 45 -5.51 22.10 -23.10
N PRO A 46 -5.66 20.86 -22.58
CA PRO A 46 -4.69 19.79 -22.80
C PRO A 46 -4.54 19.49 -24.29
N GLY A 47 -3.31 19.32 -24.75
CA GLY A 47 -3.04 18.99 -26.17
C GLY A 47 -3.02 20.19 -27.13
N SER A 48 -3.25 21.43 -26.67
CA SER A 48 -3.24 22.64 -27.53
C SER A 48 -1.85 23.10 -28.01
N GLY A 49 -0.77 22.45 -27.55
CA GLY A 49 0.59 22.78 -27.98
C GLY A 49 1.26 23.90 -27.19
N LYS A 50 0.76 24.30 -26.00
CA LYS A 50 1.38 25.32 -25.13
C LYS A 50 2.89 25.13 -24.94
N THR A 51 3.30 23.94 -24.53
CA THR A 51 4.71 23.59 -24.32
C THR A 51 5.51 23.60 -25.62
N THR A 52 4.92 23.20 -26.75
CA THR A 52 5.55 23.29 -28.07
C THR A 52 5.85 24.75 -28.42
N VAL A 53 4.90 25.64 -28.16
CA VAL A 53 5.11 27.11 -28.37
C VAL A 53 6.25 27.61 -27.50
N LEU A 54 6.37 27.21 -26.23
CA LEU A 54 7.48 27.64 -25.38
C LEU A 54 8.83 27.11 -25.87
N ILE A 55 8.91 25.88 -26.34
CA ILE A 55 10.13 25.31 -26.93
C ILE A 55 10.51 26.07 -28.20
N GLU A 56 9.57 26.26 -29.12
CA GLU A 56 9.81 27.00 -30.37
C GLU A 56 10.12 28.48 -30.14
N ALA A 57 9.51 29.09 -29.10
CA ALA A 57 9.84 30.44 -28.69
C ALA A 57 11.28 30.57 -28.18
N ALA A 58 11.75 29.57 -27.38
CA ALA A 58 13.15 29.56 -26.96
C ALA A 58 14.11 29.37 -28.14
N ILE A 59 13.82 28.41 -29.02
CA ILE A 59 14.63 28.14 -30.23
C ILE A 59 14.66 29.34 -31.17
N SER A 60 13.52 30.01 -31.41
CA SER A 60 13.43 31.21 -32.24
C SER A 60 14.29 32.34 -31.71
N ARG A 61 14.34 32.56 -30.39
CA ARG A 61 15.18 33.57 -29.75
C ARG A 61 16.66 33.22 -29.87
N ILE A 62 17.07 31.97 -29.65
CA ILE A 62 18.44 31.50 -29.82
C ILE A 62 18.89 31.70 -31.30
N ASN A 63 18.06 31.30 -32.25
CA ASN A 63 18.35 31.45 -33.68
C ASN A 63 18.42 32.91 -34.13
N SER A 64 17.72 33.84 -33.44
CA SER A 64 17.84 35.27 -33.67
C SER A 64 19.10 35.89 -33.05
N GLY A 65 19.97 35.12 -32.43
CA GLY A 65 21.24 35.57 -31.85
C GLY A 65 21.18 35.93 -30.36
N GLN A 66 20.10 35.59 -29.65
CA GLN A 66 20.03 35.81 -28.22
C GLN A 66 20.90 34.74 -27.50
N ASP A 67 21.67 35.17 -26.51
CA ASP A 67 22.47 34.28 -25.67
C ASP A 67 21.55 33.24 -24.93
N PRO A 68 21.75 31.93 -25.12
CA PRO A 68 20.96 30.91 -24.41
C PRO A 68 20.97 31.07 -22.89
N ASN A 69 22.06 31.57 -22.31
CA ASN A 69 22.19 31.78 -20.86
C ASN A 69 21.30 32.95 -20.36
N SER A 70 20.80 33.78 -21.26
CA SER A 70 19.85 34.86 -20.94
C SER A 70 18.39 34.44 -21.08
N ILE A 71 18.13 33.17 -21.40
CA ILE A 71 16.78 32.61 -21.52
C ILE A 71 16.55 31.61 -20.34
N LEU A 72 15.44 31.80 -19.63
CA LEU A 72 15.03 30.93 -18.52
C LEU A 72 13.68 30.29 -18.85
N LEU A 73 13.61 28.95 -18.80
CA LEU A 73 12.36 28.21 -18.89
C LEU A 73 12.06 27.52 -17.54
N LEU A 74 10.97 27.90 -16.90
CA LEU A 74 10.54 27.40 -15.60
C LEU A 74 9.45 26.35 -15.74
N THR A 75 9.54 25.30 -14.92
CA THR A 75 8.54 24.23 -14.82
C THR A 75 8.50 23.65 -13.40
N PHE A 76 7.56 22.71 -13.12
CA PHE A 76 7.29 22.22 -11.76
C PHE A 76 7.84 20.81 -11.47
N GLY A 77 8.46 20.14 -12.44
CA GLY A 77 9.02 18.80 -12.28
C GLY A 77 10.46 18.70 -12.77
N ARG A 78 11.33 17.95 -12.04
CA ARG A 78 12.74 17.73 -12.45
C ARG A 78 12.85 16.99 -13.78
N GLU A 79 12.03 15.93 -13.96
CA GLU A 79 11.96 15.15 -15.20
C GLU A 79 11.52 16.05 -16.36
N ARG A 80 10.47 16.83 -16.14
CA ARG A 80 9.97 17.76 -17.14
C ARG A 80 11.01 18.80 -17.53
N ALA A 81 11.74 19.36 -16.57
CA ALA A 81 12.85 20.27 -16.85
C ALA A 81 13.95 19.60 -17.69
N SER A 82 14.24 18.32 -17.46
CA SER A 82 15.19 17.54 -18.28
C SER A 82 14.68 17.34 -19.71
N GLU A 83 13.41 16.93 -19.88
CA GLU A 83 12.80 16.74 -21.19
C GLU A 83 12.81 18.03 -22.04
N LEU A 84 12.48 19.16 -21.41
CA LEU A 84 12.49 20.46 -22.08
C LEU A 84 13.92 20.88 -22.49
N ARG A 85 14.91 20.64 -21.63
CA ARG A 85 16.32 20.87 -21.98
C ARG A 85 16.76 20.04 -23.18
N ASP A 86 16.45 18.74 -23.13
CA ASP A 86 16.84 17.81 -24.19
C ASP A 86 16.15 18.18 -25.51
N ALA A 87 14.86 18.55 -25.47
CA ALA A 87 14.11 18.99 -26.65
C ALA A 87 14.70 20.24 -27.30
N ILE A 88 15.13 21.22 -26.50
CA ILE A 88 15.77 22.45 -27.02
C ILE A 88 17.20 22.18 -27.51
N ALA A 89 18.00 21.40 -26.72
CA ALA A 89 19.39 21.10 -27.05
C ALA A 89 19.53 20.26 -28.36
N LEU A 90 18.55 19.43 -28.68
CA LEU A 90 18.51 18.68 -29.93
C LEU A 90 18.31 19.53 -31.18
N GLN A 91 17.73 20.74 -31.03
CA GLN A 91 17.37 21.61 -32.12
C GLN A 91 18.32 22.82 -32.25
N THR A 92 19.20 23.05 -31.26
CA THR A 92 20.16 24.13 -31.23
C THR A 92 21.58 23.62 -31.35
N SER A 93 22.46 24.39 -32.05
CA SER A 93 23.89 24.06 -32.21
C SER A 93 24.80 24.77 -31.20
N GLN A 94 24.23 25.58 -30.32
CA GLN A 94 24.99 26.40 -29.37
C GLN A 94 25.25 25.64 -28.07
N THR A 95 26.43 25.87 -27.48
CA THR A 95 26.80 25.28 -26.17
C THR A 95 26.17 26.11 -25.06
N MET A 96 25.46 25.45 -24.12
CA MET A 96 24.88 26.06 -22.95
C MET A 96 25.78 25.81 -21.74
N LEU A 97 26.17 26.87 -21.02
CA LEU A 97 26.96 26.74 -19.78
C LEU A 97 26.09 26.32 -18.59
N GLU A 98 24.87 26.82 -18.56
CA GLU A 98 23.88 26.47 -17.51
C GLU A 98 22.61 25.89 -18.13
N PRO A 99 21.85 25.07 -17.39
CA PRO A 99 20.60 24.49 -17.87
C PRO A 99 19.56 25.59 -18.13
N LEU A 100 19.11 25.75 -19.38
CA LEU A 100 18.08 26.69 -19.75
C LEU A 100 16.74 26.39 -19.08
N ALA A 101 16.33 25.13 -18.97
CA ALA A 101 15.10 24.76 -18.30
C ALA A 101 15.38 24.28 -16.86
N ARG A 102 14.67 24.85 -15.86
CA ARG A 102 14.84 24.61 -14.41
C ARG A 102 13.50 24.52 -13.69
N THR A 103 13.50 23.91 -12.52
CA THR A 103 12.37 24.06 -11.58
C THR A 103 12.53 25.34 -10.75
N PHE A 104 11.41 25.86 -10.21
CA PHE A 104 11.44 27.02 -9.30
C PHE A 104 12.39 26.79 -8.11
N HIS A 105 12.42 25.59 -7.53
CA HIS A 105 13.33 25.24 -6.43
C HIS A 105 14.81 25.25 -6.86
N ALA A 106 15.12 24.75 -8.06
CA ALA A 106 16.49 24.77 -8.58
C ALA A 106 16.95 26.22 -8.85
N LEU A 107 16.07 27.05 -9.37
CA LEU A 107 16.33 28.47 -9.53
C LEU A 107 16.56 29.18 -8.19
N ALA A 108 15.66 28.97 -7.21
CA ALA A 108 15.75 29.53 -5.87
C ALA A 108 17.08 29.18 -5.19
N HIS A 109 17.50 27.90 -5.28
CA HIS A 109 18.80 27.44 -4.76
C HIS A 109 19.97 28.17 -5.44
N SER A 110 19.93 28.35 -6.77
CA SER A 110 20.98 29.07 -7.52
C SER A 110 21.06 30.54 -7.12
N ILE A 111 19.92 31.21 -6.94
CA ILE A 111 19.84 32.58 -6.48
C ILE A 111 20.48 32.75 -5.11
N LEU A 112 20.05 31.95 -4.11
CA LEU A 112 20.60 32.05 -2.76
C LEU A 112 22.10 31.78 -2.74
N LYS A 113 22.56 30.82 -3.52
CA LYS A 113 23.99 30.51 -3.62
C LYS A 113 24.81 31.66 -4.24
N ALA A 114 24.28 32.31 -5.23
CA ALA A 114 24.95 33.48 -5.87
C ALA A 114 25.01 34.70 -4.94
N GLU A 115 24.03 34.84 -4.05
CA GLU A 115 24.00 35.87 -3.01
C GLU A 115 24.86 35.56 -1.78
N GLY A 116 25.65 34.46 -1.83
CA GLY A 116 26.57 34.06 -0.76
C GLY A 116 25.98 33.24 0.37
N HIS A 117 24.73 32.80 0.21
CA HIS A 117 24.10 31.86 1.13
C HIS A 117 24.55 30.42 0.83
N ASN A 118 24.48 29.53 1.83
CA ASN A 118 24.80 28.11 1.68
C ASN A 118 23.57 27.23 2.03
N PRO A 119 22.51 27.25 1.17
CA PRO A 119 21.27 26.57 1.48
C PRO A 119 21.43 25.04 1.39
N ILE A 120 20.95 24.31 2.40
CA ILE A 120 20.76 22.86 2.41
C ILE A 120 19.27 22.58 2.38
N LEU A 121 18.78 22.01 1.29
CA LEU A 121 17.38 21.62 1.20
C LEU A 121 17.11 20.37 2.05
N LEU A 122 16.25 20.51 3.06
CA LEU A 122 15.73 19.41 3.84
C LEU A 122 14.72 18.61 3.01
N SER A 123 14.94 17.31 2.94
CA SER A 123 13.93 16.39 2.40
C SER A 123 12.77 16.22 3.39
N GLY A 124 11.58 15.83 2.89
CA GLY A 124 10.42 15.59 3.76
C GLY A 124 10.70 14.65 4.95
N PRO A 125 11.37 13.50 4.75
CA PRO A 125 11.76 12.61 5.85
C PRO A 125 12.72 13.22 6.86
N GLU A 126 13.67 14.03 6.40
CA GLU A 126 14.59 14.73 7.30
C GLU A 126 13.84 15.74 8.16
N GLN A 127 12.93 16.49 7.56
CA GLN A 127 12.06 17.42 8.28
C GLN A 127 11.15 16.69 9.28
N GLU A 128 10.54 15.57 8.89
CA GLU A 128 9.77 14.71 9.79
C GLU A 128 10.62 14.15 10.94
N GLY A 129 11.89 13.82 10.68
CA GLY A 129 12.85 13.38 11.70
C GLY A 129 13.10 14.44 12.75
N TRP A 130 13.36 15.69 12.33
CA TRP A 130 13.52 16.83 13.23
C TRP A 130 12.25 17.14 14.02
N ILE A 131 11.09 17.14 13.36
CA ILE A 131 9.79 17.37 14.02
C ILE A 131 9.58 16.33 15.13
N ARG A 132 9.84 15.05 14.85
CA ARG A 132 9.67 13.96 15.82
C ARG A 132 10.58 14.08 17.04
N GLN A 133 11.78 14.61 16.87
CA GLN A 133 12.71 14.83 17.98
C GLN A 133 12.34 16.02 18.85
N LEU A 134 11.67 17.01 18.28
CA LEU A 134 11.39 18.29 18.94
C LEU A 134 9.94 18.42 19.44
N VAL A 135 9.05 17.51 19.04
CA VAL A 135 7.60 17.62 19.29
C VAL A 135 7.24 17.69 20.77
N ASP A 136 8.01 17.05 21.65
CA ASP A 136 7.79 17.06 23.10
C ASP A 136 8.27 18.36 23.78
N GLY A 137 8.98 19.21 23.06
CA GLY A 137 9.53 20.47 23.59
C GLY A 137 8.51 21.60 23.77
N VAL A 138 7.24 21.37 23.49
CA VAL A 138 6.17 22.37 23.54
C VAL A 138 4.91 21.78 24.20
N ASP A 139 4.19 22.64 24.94
CA ASP A 139 2.91 22.25 25.53
C ASP A 139 1.81 22.18 24.43
N TRP A 140 1.39 20.97 24.12
CA TRP A 140 0.30 20.70 23.21
C TRP A 140 -1.03 20.54 23.94
N PRO A 141 -2.17 20.93 23.32
CA PRO A 141 -3.49 20.65 23.85
C PRO A 141 -3.67 19.16 24.17
N THR A 142 -4.44 18.86 25.22
CA THR A 142 -4.61 17.50 25.75
C THR A 142 -5.15 16.54 24.68
N GLU A 143 -6.00 17.01 23.76
CA GLU A 143 -6.60 16.26 22.66
C GLU A 143 -5.56 15.76 21.68
N LEU A 144 -4.45 16.47 21.51
CA LEU A 144 -3.36 16.10 20.59
C LEU A 144 -2.32 15.17 21.23
N GLN A 145 -2.24 15.07 22.55
CA GLN A 145 -1.24 14.27 23.25
C GLN A 145 -1.12 12.81 22.73
N PRO A 146 -2.23 12.09 22.50
CA PRO A 146 -2.15 10.71 21.97
C PRO A 146 -1.61 10.63 20.53
N ALA A 147 -1.67 11.74 19.79
CA ALA A 147 -1.31 11.78 18.36
C ALA A 147 0.13 12.23 18.10
N LEU A 148 0.80 12.90 19.03
CA LEU A 148 2.09 13.59 18.83
C LEU A 148 3.17 12.75 18.16
N HIS A 149 3.30 11.49 18.58
CA HIS A 149 4.32 10.58 18.03
C HIS A 149 3.84 9.76 16.84
N THR A 150 2.56 9.96 16.43
CA THR A 150 2.05 9.30 15.23
C THR A 150 2.66 9.92 13.97
N ARG A 151 2.87 9.10 12.96
CA ARG A 151 3.36 9.57 11.68
C ARG A 151 2.42 10.56 11.00
N GLY A 152 1.11 10.37 11.19
CA GLY A 152 0.08 11.27 10.67
C GLY A 152 0.26 12.68 11.20
N PHE A 153 0.38 12.84 12.53
CA PHE A 153 0.57 14.14 13.17
C PHE A 153 1.85 14.84 12.71
N VAL A 154 2.98 14.12 12.66
CA VAL A 154 4.27 14.68 12.21
C VAL A 154 4.18 15.21 10.78
N ARG A 155 3.50 14.50 9.88
CA ARG A 155 3.25 14.94 8.50
C ARG A 155 2.33 16.15 8.45
N GLU A 156 1.24 16.14 9.19
CA GLU A 156 0.32 17.27 9.22
C GLU A 156 1.00 18.53 9.75
N LEU A 157 1.84 18.41 10.78
CA LEU A 157 2.59 19.54 11.31
C LEU A 157 3.60 20.09 10.31
N ARG A 158 4.32 19.20 9.61
CA ARG A 158 5.17 19.59 8.48
C ARG A 158 4.38 20.32 7.41
N ASP A 159 3.25 19.74 6.99
CA ASP A 159 2.43 20.30 5.91
C ASP A 159 1.79 21.63 6.32
N LEU A 160 1.40 21.81 7.57
CA LEU A 160 0.93 23.09 8.11
C LEU A 160 2.02 24.18 8.01
N MET A 161 3.23 23.88 8.46
CA MET A 161 4.36 24.81 8.35
C MET A 161 4.70 25.16 6.90
N LEU A 162 4.70 24.17 5.99
CA LEU A 162 4.91 24.39 4.56
C LEU A 162 3.82 25.27 3.96
N ARG A 163 2.53 24.97 4.23
CA ARG A 163 1.40 25.76 3.71
C ARG A 163 1.41 27.20 4.23
N ALA A 164 1.80 27.41 5.49
CA ALA A 164 1.97 28.75 6.06
C ALA A 164 3.11 29.50 5.37
N THR A 165 4.28 28.88 5.23
CA THR A 165 5.45 29.49 4.55
C THR A 165 5.17 29.84 3.10
N GLU A 166 4.49 28.97 2.33
CA GLU A 166 4.11 29.25 0.93
C GLU A 166 3.24 30.50 0.78
N ARG A 167 2.49 30.87 1.82
CA ARG A 167 1.67 32.07 1.89
C ARG A 167 2.41 33.29 2.46
N GLY A 168 3.66 33.09 2.85
CA GLY A 168 4.48 34.13 3.48
C GLY A 168 4.17 34.34 4.95
N TRP A 169 3.44 33.43 5.59
CA TRP A 169 3.18 33.51 7.01
C TRP A 169 4.41 33.11 7.80
N THR A 170 4.68 33.89 8.83
CA THR A 170 5.66 33.59 9.88
C THR A 170 5.01 32.78 11.01
N PRO A 171 5.79 32.22 11.96
CA PRO A 171 5.21 31.66 13.17
C PRO A 171 4.32 32.66 13.94
N ASP A 172 4.67 33.95 13.92
CA ASP A 172 3.86 35.00 14.58
C ASP A 172 2.52 35.21 13.88
N ASP A 173 2.50 35.17 12.53
CA ASP A 173 1.27 35.25 11.75
C ASP A 173 0.37 34.04 12.00
N LEU A 174 0.94 32.84 12.13
CA LEU A 174 0.20 31.63 12.47
C LEU A 174 -0.44 31.74 13.87
N ASP A 175 0.30 32.28 14.84
CA ASP A 175 -0.21 32.53 16.19
C ASP A 175 -1.37 33.54 16.17
N ALA A 176 -1.17 34.68 15.51
CA ALA A 176 -2.18 35.74 15.40
C ALA A 176 -3.48 35.26 14.74
N ASN A 177 -3.35 34.49 13.64
CA ASN A 177 -4.49 33.87 12.99
C ASN A 177 -5.14 32.77 13.86
N GLY A 178 -4.33 31.99 14.60
CA GLY A 178 -4.83 31.02 15.56
C GLY A 178 -5.71 31.67 16.63
N GLN A 179 -5.26 32.81 17.19
CA GLN A 179 -6.04 33.59 18.14
C GLN A 179 -7.31 34.20 17.51
N LYS A 180 -7.18 34.81 16.32
CA LYS A 180 -8.30 35.43 15.61
C LYS A 180 -9.43 34.45 15.32
N TYR A 181 -9.09 33.22 14.86
CA TYR A 181 -10.05 32.21 14.45
C TYR A 181 -10.36 31.17 15.53
N LYS A 182 -9.76 31.31 16.73
CA LYS A 182 -9.88 30.37 17.87
C LYS A 182 -9.43 28.95 17.53
N GLU A 183 -8.35 28.85 16.76
CA GLU A 183 -7.71 27.57 16.37
C GLU A 183 -6.53 27.28 17.32
N GLU A 184 -6.84 26.66 18.48
CA GLU A 184 -5.84 26.38 19.54
C GLU A 184 -4.66 25.56 19.03
N PHE A 185 -4.89 24.68 18.06
CA PHE A 185 -3.85 23.84 17.45
C PHE A 185 -2.85 24.66 16.64
N TRP A 186 -3.28 25.76 16.01
CA TRP A 186 -2.36 26.66 15.30
C TRP A 186 -1.48 27.45 16.26
N ILE A 187 -2.04 27.85 17.41
CA ILE A 187 -1.28 28.52 18.48
C ILE A 187 -0.17 27.61 19.01
N ALA A 188 -0.47 26.34 19.28
CA ALA A 188 0.52 25.36 19.72
C ALA A 188 1.57 25.08 18.61
N ALA A 189 1.11 24.91 17.36
CA ALA A 189 1.98 24.69 16.21
C ALA A 189 2.92 25.89 15.94
N SER A 190 2.48 27.12 16.18
CA SER A 190 3.32 28.33 16.04
C SER A 190 4.47 28.33 17.04
N LYS A 191 4.20 27.97 18.30
CA LYS A 191 5.23 27.81 19.35
C LYS A 191 6.25 26.74 18.98
N PHE A 192 5.75 25.60 18.50
CA PHE A 192 6.61 24.54 18.00
C PHE A 192 7.49 25.03 16.83
N TRP A 193 6.90 25.71 15.87
CA TRP A 193 7.62 26.19 14.69
C TRP A 193 8.71 27.18 15.03
N LYS A 194 8.50 28.08 16.02
CA LYS A 194 9.54 28.98 16.56
C LYS A 194 10.71 28.18 17.16
N SER A 195 10.40 27.19 18.01
CA SER A 195 11.40 26.31 18.61
C SER A 195 12.19 25.50 17.56
N TYR A 196 11.48 24.98 16.56
CA TYR A 196 12.06 24.23 15.43
C TYR A 196 13.06 25.07 14.65
N ILE A 197 12.70 26.28 14.23
CA ILE A 197 13.61 27.21 13.53
C ILE A 197 14.82 27.55 14.40
N GLY A 198 14.60 27.87 15.68
CA GLY A 198 15.68 28.18 16.62
C GLY A 198 16.68 27.04 16.77
N THR A 199 16.19 25.79 16.84
CA THR A 199 17.05 24.62 16.94
C THR A 199 17.88 24.40 15.67
N LEU A 200 17.28 24.55 14.48
CA LEU A 200 18.00 24.42 13.22
C LEU A 200 19.12 25.44 13.10
N ILE A 201 18.88 26.71 13.49
CA ILE A 201 19.91 27.77 13.51
C ILE A 201 21.07 27.40 14.43
N LEU A 202 20.79 26.87 15.64
CA LEU A 202 21.81 26.45 16.59
C LEU A 202 22.67 25.30 16.04
N VAL A 203 22.04 24.30 15.43
CA VAL A 203 22.73 23.17 14.81
C VAL A 203 23.61 23.60 13.64
N ASP A 204 23.17 24.59 12.86
CA ASP A 204 23.96 25.12 11.75
C ASP A 204 25.15 25.93 12.23
N ALA A 205 25.04 26.66 13.34
CA ALA A 205 26.13 27.44 13.95
C ALA A 205 27.24 26.56 14.52
N ASP A 206 26.96 25.36 15.00
CA ASP A 206 27.94 24.45 15.64
C ASP A 206 28.93 23.78 14.65
N HIS A 207 28.70 23.88 13.35
CA HIS A 207 29.47 23.19 12.32
C HIS A 207 30.51 24.04 11.57
N GLY A 208 30.82 25.23 12.03
CA GLY A 208 31.96 26.04 11.57
C GLY A 208 31.89 26.67 10.18
N GLU A 209 30.95 26.28 9.34
CA GLU A 209 30.54 26.96 8.11
C GLU A 209 29.06 27.32 8.22
N PRO A 210 28.64 28.53 7.86
CA PRO A 210 27.24 28.94 7.92
C PRO A 210 26.44 28.20 6.86
N LYS A 211 25.82 27.07 7.26
CA LYS A 211 24.86 26.32 6.45
C LYS A 211 23.48 26.73 6.87
N GLU A 212 22.57 26.79 5.92
CA GLU A 212 21.18 27.15 6.17
C GLU A 212 20.27 25.98 5.77
N ARG A 213 19.76 25.24 6.75
CA ARG A 213 18.78 24.18 6.51
C ARG A 213 17.41 24.77 6.24
N LEU A 214 16.93 24.63 5.02
CA LEU A 214 15.65 25.19 4.56
C LEU A 214 14.75 24.07 4.03
N ASP A 215 13.47 24.14 4.31
CA ASP A 215 12.47 23.35 3.61
C ASP A 215 12.20 23.92 2.20
N SER A 216 11.37 23.23 1.40
CA SER A 216 11.10 23.59 0.02
C SER A 216 10.42 24.96 -0.11
N ALA A 217 9.51 25.29 0.80
CA ALA A 217 8.78 26.57 0.78
C ALA A 217 9.67 27.73 1.24
N GLN A 218 10.45 27.53 2.33
CA GLN A 218 11.43 28.51 2.82
C GLN A 218 12.49 28.84 1.77
N LEU A 219 12.95 27.85 1.01
CA LEU A 219 13.93 28.03 -0.06
C LEU A 219 13.43 29.03 -1.11
N VAL A 220 12.20 28.82 -1.59
CA VAL A 220 11.59 29.68 -2.63
C VAL A 220 11.26 31.06 -2.08
N TRP A 221 10.63 31.12 -0.90
CA TRP A 221 10.25 32.38 -0.28
C TRP A 221 11.46 33.27 0.03
N ARG A 222 12.54 32.66 0.54
CA ARG A 222 13.78 33.36 0.84
C ARG A 222 14.46 33.92 -0.40
N ALA A 223 14.50 33.08 -1.47
CA ALA A 223 15.00 33.54 -2.77
C ALA A 223 14.16 34.71 -3.34
N ALA A 224 12.85 34.67 -3.19
CA ALA A 224 11.97 35.76 -3.60
C ALA A 224 12.28 37.07 -2.86
N ASN A 225 12.61 37.05 -1.57
CA ASN A 225 12.92 38.22 -0.76
C ASN A 225 14.30 38.81 -1.04
N VAL A 226 15.27 37.98 -1.42
CA VAL A 226 16.68 38.44 -1.72
C VAL A 226 16.82 39.01 -3.12
N THR A 227 15.99 38.61 -4.08
CA THR A 227 16.16 38.87 -5.52
C THR A 227 15.94 40.32 -5.95
N ARG A 228 15.69 41.23 -5.04
CA ARG A 228 15.27 42.60 -5.46
C ARG A 228 16.27 43.35 -6.33
N ASN A 229 17.56 43.05 -6.37
CA ASN A 229 18.56 43.85 -7.07
C ASN A 229 19.55 43.11 -7.97
N ALA A 230 20.01 41.89 -7.67
CA ALA A 230 21.11 41.23 -8.38
C ALA A 230 20.67 40.45 -9.63
N PHE A 231 19.50 39.79 -9.55
CA PHE A 231 19.02 38.84 -10.57
C PHE A 231 18.06 39.46 -11.62
N LYS A 232 17.54 40.67 -11.40
CA LYS A 232 16.53 41.30 -12.28
C LYS A 232 17.01 41.48 -13.72
N ASN A 233 18.33 41.54 -13.96
CA ASN A 233 18.92 41.77 -15.28
C ASN A 233 19.62 40.53 -15.88
N GLN A 234 19.62 39.37 -15.19
CA GLN A 234 20.30 38.19 -15.69
C GLN A 234 19.59 37.55 -16.87
N PHE A 235 18.26 37.50 -16.82
CA PHE A 235 17.45 36.90 -17.87
C PHE A 235 16.78 37.97 -18.70
N LYS A 236 16.88 37.84 -20.03
CA LYS A 236 16.19 38.72 -21.01
C LYS A 236 14.82 38.15 -21.37
N THR A 237 14.70 36.82 -21.36
CA THR A 237 13.46 36.08 -21.66
C THR A 237 13.16 35.11 -20.58
N ILE A 238 11.91 35.06 -20.11
CA ILE A 238 11.41 34.10 -19.16
C ILE A 238 10.19 33.38 -19.75
N LEU A 239 10.24 32.06 -19.79
CA LEU A 239 9.17 31.18 -20.26
C LEU A 239 8.70 30.34 -19.09
N VAL A 240 7.40 30.22 -18.83
CA VAL A 240 6.84 29.46 -17.71
C VAL A 240 5.85 28.42 -18.23
N ASP A 241 6.14 27.15 -18.06
CA ASP A 241 5.24 26.05 -18.40
C ASP A 241 4.39 25.65 -17.19
N GLU A 242 3.11 25.35 -17.40
CA GLU A 242 2.19 24.81 -16.37
C GLU A 242 1.97 25.76 -15.15
N PHE A 243 1.86 27.07 -15.39
CA PHE A 243 1.80 28.09 -14.32
C PHE A 243 0.67 27.88 -13.31
N GLN A 244 -0.41 27.18 -13.66
CA GLN A 244 -1.50 26.81 -12.74
C GLN A 244 -1.06 25.93 -11.56
N GLU A 245 0.14 25.32 -11.62
CA GLU A 245 0.71 24.54 -10.52
C GLU A 245 1.49 25.38 -9.50
N SER A 246 1.57 26.70 -9.71
CA SER A 246 2.33 27.58 -8.84
C SER A 246 1.65 27.85 -7.50
N ASP A 247 2.45 27.91 -6.43
CA ASP A 247 2.10 28.47 -5.13
C ASP A 247 2.39 29.99 -5.06
N LYS A 248 1.96 30.62 -3.95
CA LYS A 248 2.18 32.07 -3.76
C LYS A 248 3.67 32.46 -3.70
N ALA A 249 4.53 31.62 -3.08
CA ALA A 249 5.96 31.90 -3.00
C ALA A 249 6.63 31.86 -4.38
N GLN A 250 6.26 30.92 -5.22
CA GLN A 250 6.76 30.81 -6.60
C GLN A 250 6.29 31.97 -7.48
N ARG A 251 5.04 32.41 -7.28
CA ARG A 251 4.50 33.62 -7.95
C ARG A 251 5.23 34.90 -7.54
N ALA A 252 5.52 35.03 -6.24
CA ALA A 252 6.32 36.13 -5.71
C ALA A 252 7.75 36.15 -6.30
N LEU A 253 8.39 34.97 -6.37
CA LEU A 253 9.70 34.82 -7.01
C LEU A 253 9.65 35.23 -8.49
N LEU A 254 8.67 34.73 -9.25
CA LEU A 254 8.48 35.10 -10.68
C LEU A 254 8.28 36.58 -10.83
N SER A 255 7.43 37.21 -10.02
CA SER A 255 7.16 38.65 -10.07
C SER A 255 8.43 39.51 -9.87
N ASN A 256 9.35 39.04 -9.01
CA ASN A 256 10.59 39.76 -8.73
C ASN A 256 11.65 39.64 -9.84
N ILE A 257 11.61 38.59 -10.66
CA ILE A 257 12.54 38.36 -11.77
C ILE A 257 11.91 38.62 -13.13
N ALA A 258 10.62 38.92 -13.20
CA ALA A 258 9.87 39.08 -14.44
C ALA A 258 10.49 40.15 -15.33
N THR A 259 10.52 39.91 -16.64
CA THR A 259 11.06 40.77 -17.69
C THR A 259 9.95 41.15 -18.68
N ASP A 260 10.19 42.13 -19.54
CA ASP A 260 9.23 42.50 -20.59
C ASP A 260 8.99 41.34 -21.59
N ASP A 261 9.98 40.44 -21.81
CA ASP A 261 9.82 39.24 -22.65
C ASP A 261 9.49 38.02 -21.78
N LEU A 262 8.27 37.99 -21.27
CA LEU A 262 7.72 36.92 -20.42
C LEU A 262 6.59 36.20 -21.14
N VAL A 263 6.65 34.86 -21.21
CA VAL A 263 5.55 34.01 -21.71
C VAL A 263 5.10 33.05 -20.63
N ILE A 264 3.84 33.10 -20.23
CA ILE A 264 3.22 32.27 -19.21
C ILE A 264 2.22 31.32 -19.87
N ALA A 265 2.53 30.04 -19.93
CA ALA A 265 1.59 29.02 -20.39
C ALA A 265 0.74 28.49 -19.22
N VAL A 266 -0.57 28.48 -19.42
CA VAL A 266 -1.54 28.17 -18.37
C VAL A 266 -2.72 27.33 -18.87
N ASP A 267 -3.17 26.36 -18.01
CA ASP A 267 -4.40 25.62 -18.17
C ASP A 267 -5.11 25.50 -16.80
N PRO A 268 -6.09 26.36 -16.51
CA PRO A 268 -6.72 26.45 -15.19
C PRO A 268 -7.45 25.18 -14.76
N TYR A 269 -7.82 24.31 -15.72
CA TYR A 269 -8.62 23.12 -15.49
C TYR A 269 -7.80 21.85 -15.27
N SER A 270 -6.49 21.88 -15.48
CA SER A 270 -5.59 20.72 -15.37
C SER A 270 -4.64 20.78 -14.17
N THR A 271 -4.97 21.56 -13.13
CA THR A 271 -4.19 21.58 -11.88
C THR A 271 -4.34 20.27 -11.13
N VAL A 272 -3.21 19.63 -10.78
CA VAL A 272 -3.17 18.36 -10.02
C VAL A 272 -2.38 18.49 -8.72
N GLY A 273 -1.68 19.60 -8.51
CA GLY A 273 -0.71 19.81 -7.43
C GLY A 273 -1.25 20.53 -6.18
N ARG A 274 -2.58 20.67 -5.97
CA ARG A 274 -3.12 21.40 -4.81
C ARG A 274 -2.61 20.83 -3.48
N PHE A 275 -2.51 19.51 -3.40
CA PHE A 275 -1.94 18.83 -2.20
C PHE A 275 -0.46 19.17 -1.96
N ARG A 276 0.24 19.74 -2.94
CA ARG A 276 1.62 20.23 -2.85
C ARG A 276 1.71 21.76 -2.81
N GLY A 277 0.59 22.46 -2.60
CA GLY A 277 0.55 23.90 -2.44
C GLY A 277 0.15 24.70 -3.67
N ALA A 278 -0.08 24.06 -4.81
CA ALA A 278 -0.65 24.77 -5.96
C ALA A 278 -1.93 25.52 -5.58
N ASP A 279 -2.08 26.73 -6.05
CA ASP A 279 -3.19 27.61 -5.74
C ASP A 279 -4.01 27.95 -6.99
N PRO A 280 -4.87 27.01 -7.47
CA PRO A 280 -5.65 27.25 -8.68
C PRO A 280 -6.69 28.37 -8.54
N ASP A 281 -7.19 28.62 -7.34
CA ASP A 281 -8.24 29.60 -7.11
C ASP A 281 -7.70 31.05 -7.11
N GLY A 282 -6.43 31.24 -6.70
CA GLY A 282 -5.74 32.55 -6.81
C GLY A 282 -5.07 32.79 -8.15
N LEU A 283 -5.32 31.94 -9.16
CA LEU A 283 -4.64 32.03 -10.46
C LEU A 283 -5.01 33.30 -11.25
N GLN A 284 -6.28 33.66 -11.28
CA GLN A 284 -6.73 34.84 -11.99
C GLN A 284 -6.13 36.14 -11.43
N GLU A 285 -6.08 36.23 -10.10
CA GLU A 285 -5.45 37.36 -9.41
C GLU A 285 -3.95 37.43 -9.73
N ALA A 286 -3.26 36.28 -9.75
CA ALA A 286 -1.84 36.19 -10.08
C ALA A 286 -1.52 36.57 -11.54
N LEU A 287 -2.44 36.33 -12.46
CA LEU A 287 -2.29 36.67 -13.89
C LEU A 287 -2.67 38.13 -14.21
N ALA A 288 -3.49 38.78 -13.39
CA ALA A 288 -4.03 40.11 -13.64
C ALA A 288 -2.96 41.17 -13.95
N PRO A 289 -1.81 41.28 -13.24
CA PRO A 289 -0.76 42.24 -13.56
C PRO A 289 -0.16 42.04 -14.96
N TYR A 290 0.04 40.79 -15.36
CA TYR A 290 0.61 40.43 -16.65
C TYR A 290 -0.39 40.65 -17.81
N LEU A 291 -1.68 40.40 -17.57
CA LEU A 291 -2.76 40.69 -18.53
C LEU A 291 -2.92 42.21 -18.76
N ALA A 292 -2.80 43.00 -17.70
CA ALA A 292 -2.87 44.46 -17.80
C ALA A 292 -1.68 45.07 -18.57
N ALA A 293 -0.49 44.45 -18.45
CA ALA A 293 0.75 44.92 -19.07
C ALA A 293 1.02 44.35 -20.47
N GLY A 294 0.37 43.25 -20.85
CA GLY A 294 0.74 42.45 -22.00
C GLY A 294 -0.40 42.02 -22.91
N ASN A 295 -0.21 40.86 -23.51
CA ASN A 295 -1.13 40.23 -24.44
C ASN A 295 -1.66 38.85 -23.90
N SER A 296 -2.80 38.45 -24.43
CA SER A 296 -3.34 37.10 -24.19
C SER A 296 -3.62 36.42 -25.53
N ILE A 297 -3.15 35.19 -25.67
CA ILE A 297 -3.47 34.33 -26.83
C ILE A 297 -4.09 33.05 -26.28
N HIS A 298 -5.28 32.72 -26.79
CA HIS A 298 -5.95 31.48 -26.48
C HIS A 298 -5.77 30.49 -27.64
N LEU A 299 -5.22 29.30 -27.33
CA LEU A 299 -5.03 28.22 -28.31
C LEU A 299 -6.29 27.40 -28.43
N THR A 300 -6.90 27.37 -29.61
CA THR A 300 -8.23 26.82 -29.89
C THR A 300 -8.21 25.47 -30.59
N GLU A 301 -7.09 24.79 -30.73
CA GLU A 301 -7.01 23.49 -31.39
C GLU A 301 -6.35 22.43 -30.49
N ASN A 302 -6.90 21.20 -30.48
CA ASN A 302 -6.32 20.07 -29.80
C ASN A 302 -5.57 19.17 -30.80
N PHE A 303 -4.26 19.04 -30.62
CA PHE A 303 -3.37 18.24 -31.49
C PHE A 303 -3.08 16.84 -30.96
N ARG A 304 -3.55 16.51 -29.77
CA ARG A 304 -3.23 15.25 -29.09
C ARG A 304 -4.34 14.22 -29.24
N ALA A 305 -5.57 14.60 -28.89
CA ALA A 305 -6.66 13.68 -28.71
C ALA A 305 -7.31 13.28 -30.05
N SER A 306 -7.69 12.01 -30.19
CA SER A 306 -8.62 11.55 -31.24
C SER A 306 -9.98 12.23 -31.08
N SER A 307 -10.79 12.24 -32.13
CA SER A 307 -12.11 12.85 -32.10
C SER A 307 -13.00 12.29 -30.96
N ALA A 308 -12.98 10.96 -30.73
CA ALA A 308 -13.77 10.34 -29.68
C ALA A 308 -13.31 10.78 -28.28
N VAL A 309 -12.00 10.75 -28.01
CA VAL A 309 -11.44 11.22 -26.74
C VAL A 309 -11.71 12.72 -26.53
N HIS A 310 -11.62 13.52 -27.59
CA HIS A 310 -11.88 14.95 -27.53
C HIS A 310 -13.34 15.25 -27.15
N LEU A 311 -14.31 14.61 -27.80
CA LEU A 311 -15.73 14.76 -27.46
C LEU A 311 -16.05 14.37 -26.01
N PHE A 312 -15.39 13.34 -25.49
CA PHE A 312 -15.53 12.96 -24.10
C PHE A 312 -14.90 14.01 -23.15
N LEU A 313 -13.72 14.54 -23.51
CA LEU A 313 -13.10 15.65 -22.75
C LEU A 313 -14.02 16.87 -22.72
N GLU A 314 -14.70 17.19 -23.82
CA GLU A 314 -15.68 18.27 -23.89
C GLU A 314 -16.88 18.04 -22.96
N LYS A 315 -17.43 16.79 -22.95
CA LYS A 315 -18.50 16.42 -22.02
C LYS A 315 -18.06 16.59 -20.56
N VAL A 316 -16.88 16.09 -20.17
CA VAL A 316 -16.37 16.22 -18.79
C VAL A 316 -16.06 17.67 -18.43
N ALA A 317 -15.60 18.45 -19.38
CA ALA A 317 -15.32 19.88 -19.17
C ALA A 317 -16.59 20.70 -18.92
N GLY A 318 -17.74 20.26 -19.45
CA GLY A 318 -19.05 20.86 -19.16
C GLY A 318 -19.46 20.76 -17.69
N GLU A 319 -18.87 19.84 -16.92
CA GLU A 319 -19.15 19.69 -15.48
C GLU A 319 -18.39 20.70 -14.60
N PHE A 320 -17.45 21.48 -15.14
CA PHE A 320 -16.82 22.56 -14.39
C PHE A 320 -17.79 23.75 -14.22
N PRO A 321 -17.77 24.46 -13.08
CA PRO A 321 -18.64 25.61 -12.81
C PRO A 321 -18.57 26.72 -13.86
N LYS A 322 -17.41 26.85 -14.50
CA LYS A 322 -17.21 27.64 -15.72
C LYS A 322 -16.59 26.70 -16.74
N ALA A 323 -17.41 26.19 -17.66
CA ALA A 323 -16.91 25.30 -18.70
C ALA A 323 -15.74 25.96 -19.43
N PRO A 324 -14.60 25.30 -19.60
CA PRO A 324 -13.53 25.79 -20.42
C PRO A 324 -14.03 25.93 -21.86
N ASP A 325 -13.55 26.97 -22.56
CA ASP A 325 -13.74 27.09 -24.00
C ASP A 325 -12.89 25.98 -24.65
N ILE A 326 -13.53 24.83 -24.93
CA ILE A 326 -12.89 23.68 -25.51
C ILE A 326 -13.04 23.71 -27.03
N GLN A 327 -12.02 23.32 -27.65
CA GLN A 327 -11.61 23.63 -28.96
C GLN A 327 -11.94 22.48 -29.93
N SER A 328 -11.92 22.80 -31.22
CA SER A 328 -12.07 21.78 -32.26
C SER A 328 -10.92 20.76 -32.22
N SER A 329 -11.26 19.49 -32.22
CA SER A 329 -10.32 18.41 -32.55
C SER A 329 -9.90 18.57 -34.01
N ARG A 330 -8.63 18.34 -34.35
CA ARG A 330 -8.21 18.21 -35.76
C ARG A 330 -8.84 17.03 -36.49
N GLY A 331 -9.50 16.10 -35.82
CA GLY A 331 -10.31 15.03 -36.41
C GLY A 331 -9.56 13.97 -37.22
N GLU A 332 -8.22 14.05 -37.31
CA GLU A 332 -7.39 13.19 -38.17
C GLU A 332 -6.96 11.87 -37.48
N ILE A 333 -7.10 11.78 -36.16
CA ILE A 333 -6.66 10.61 -35.39
C ILE A 333 -7.88 9.73 -35.13
N ALA A 334 -7.88 8.49 -35.64
CA ALA A 334 -8.87 7.50 -35.27
C ALA A 334 -8.64 7.04 -33.82
N GLY A 335 -9.74 6.82 -33.06
CA GLY A 335 -9.66 6.36 -31.69
C GLY A 335 -11.02 6.09 -31.09
N SER A 336 -11.04 5.59 -29.87
CA SER A 336 -12.27 5.17 -29.17
C SER A 336 -12.28 5.55 -27.70
N VAL A 337 -13.48 5.67 -27.14
CA VAL A 337 -13.73 5.75 -25.70
C VAL A 337 -14.59 4.54 -25.32
N MET A 338 -14.21 3.84 -24.25
CA MET A 338 -14.90 2.65 -23.76
C MET A 338 -15.07 2.79 -22.25
N ALA A 339 -16.26 2.47 -21.74
CA ALA A 339 -16.56 2.42 -20.30
C ALA A 339 -17.17 1.07 -19.98
N GLU A 340 -16.50 0.30 -19.09
CA GLU A 340 -16.87 -1.08 -18.78
C GLU A 340 -16.95 -1.33 -17.28
N CYS A 341 -18.01 -2.03 -16.86
CA CYS A 341 -18.27 -2.35 -15.47
C CYS A 341 -18.09 -3.85 -15.20
N PHE A 342 -17.49 -4.21 -14.06
CA PHE A 342 -17.09 -5.59 -13.75
C PHE A 342 -17.69 -6.06 -12.42
N VAL A 343 -17.87 -7.39 -12.29
CA VAL A 343 -18.38 -8.02 -11.06
C VAL A 343 -17.39 -7.90 -9.86
N ASP A 344 -16.10 -7.78 -10.13
CA ASP A 344 -15.04 -7.65 -9.11
C ASP A 344 -13.74 -7.11 -9.71
N GLY A 345 -12.81 -6.71 -8.84
CA GLY A 345 -11.51 -6.16 -9.24
C GLY A 345 -10.58 -7.16 -9.93
N ALA A 346 -10.76 -8.47 -9.76
CA ALA A 346 -9.96 -9.46 -10.46
C ALA A 346 -10.38 -9.56 -11.93
N ASN A 347 -11.69 -9.50 -12.21
CA ASN A 347 -12.23 -9.43 -13.57
C ASN A 347 -11.84 -8.12 -14.27
N GLU A 348 -11.91 -6.99 -13.56
CA GLU A 348 -11.42 -5.69 -14.06
C GLU A 348 -9.94 -5.77 -14.44
N ALA A 349 -9.09 -6.27 -13.54
CA ALA A 349 -7.65 -6.38 -13.76
C ALA A 349 -7.29 -7.34 -14.92
N ALA A 350 -8.01 -8.46 -15.04
CA ALA A 350 -7.83 -9.40 -16.15
C ALA A 350 -8.25 -8.79 -17.50
N PHE A 351 -9.36 -8.05 -17.54
CA PHE A 351 -9.79 -7.31 -18.73
C PHE A 351 -8.76 -6.26 -19.16
N ILE A 352 -8.23 -5.47 -18.21
CA ILE A 352 -7.21 -4.47 -18.48
C ILE A 352 -5.97 -5.15 -19.11
N ALA A 353 -5.49 -6.24 -18.50
CA ALA A 353 -4.34 -6.97 -19.02
C ALA A 353 -4.60 -7.51 -20.42
N ASP A 354 -5.78 -8.08 -20.68
CA ASP A 354 -6.17 -8.59 -22.01
C ASP A 354 -6.23 -7.47 -23.06
N LYS A 355 -6.80 -6.32 -22.72
CA LYS A 355 -6.88 -5.17 -23.64
C LYS A 355 -5.49 -4.63 -24.02
N LEU A 356 -4.61 -4.48 -23.05
CA LEU A 356 -3.23 -4.03 -23.31
C LEU A 356 -2.46 -5.07 -24.15
N GLN A 357 -2.64 -6.36 -23.87
CA GLN A 357 -2.01 -7.42 -24.65
C GLN A 357 -2.53 -7.48 -26.10
N ARG A 358 -3.84 -7.30 -26.29
CA ARG A 358 -4.42 -7.22 -27.65
C ARG A 358 -3.92 -5.99 -28.39
N ALA A 359 -3.84 -4.84 -27.75
CA ALA A 359 -3.31 -3.62 -28.35
C ALA A 359 -1.85 -3.83 -28.81
N HIS A 360 -1.03 -4.53 -28.02
CA HIS A 360 0.34 -4.87 -28.40
C HIS A 360 0.39 -5.86 -29.58
N LEU A 361 -0.32 -6.99 -29.44
CA LEU A 361 -0.21 -8.10 -30.41
C LEU A 361 -0.99 -7.86 -31.73
N GLN A 362 -2.16 -7.20 -31.65
CA GLN A 362 -3.05 -7.01 -32.79
C GLN A 362 -2.89 -5.63 -33.44
N SER A 363 -2.69 -4.57 -32.63
CA SER A 363 -2.53 -3.20 -33.13
C SER A 363 -1.08 -2.75 -33.23
N GLY A 364 -0.12 -3.57 -32.78
CA GLY A 364 1.32 -3.29 -32.89
C GLY A 364 1.78 -2.12 -32.00
N LEU A 365 1.03 -1.76 -30.95
CA LEU A 365 1.45 -0.73 -30.01
C LEU A 365 2.63 -1.23 -29.17
N ASN A 366 3.63 -0.38 -28.95
CA ASN A 366 4.67 -0.67 -27.97
C ASN A 366 4.07 -0.60 -26.54
N TRP A 367 4.65 -1.32 -25.59
CA TRP A 367 4.22 -1.26 -24.20
C TRP A 367 4.35 0.16 -23.64
N SER A 368 5.38 0.90 -24.04
CA SER A 368 5.61 2.30 -23.68
C SER A 368 4.59 3.30 -24.27
N ASP A 369 3.76 2.86 -25.25
CA ASP A 369 2.64 3.65 -25.79
C ASP A 369 1.36 3.50 -24.94
N MET A 370 1.39 2.74 -23.83
CA MET A 370 0.23 2.40 -23.00
C MET A 370 0.46 2.72 -21.53
N ALA A 371 -0.60 3.17 -20.85
CA ALA A 371 -0.55 3.46 -19.41
C ALA A 371 -1.87 3.10 -18.72
N VAL A 372 -1.79 2.77 -17.43
CA VAL A 372 -2.95 2.64 -16.54
C VAL A 372 -2.85 3.71 -15.45
N ILE A 373 -3.90 4.50 -15.29
CA ILE A 373 -3.95 5.61 -14.33
C ILE A 373 -4.98 5.29 -13.24
N PHE A 374 -4.53 5.35 -11.99
CA PHE A 374 -5.33 5.14 -10.78
C PHE A 374 -5.45 6.44 -10.00
N ARG A 375 -6.51 6.59 -9.21
CA ARG A 375 -6.63 7.73 -8.30
C ARG A 375 -5.52 7.74 -7.24
N SER A 376 -5.11 6.58 -6.76
CA SER A 376 -4.02 6.43 -5.79
C SER A 376 -3.18 5.18 -6.05
N PRO A 377 -1.90 5.14 -5.63
CA PRO A 377 -1.04 3.97 -5.82
C PRO A 377 -1.56 2.69 -5.14
N ALA A 378 -2.32 2.81 -4.06
CA ALA A 378 -2.86 1.66 -3.32
C ALA A 378 -3.78 0.76 -4.15
N GLN A 379 -4.32 1.26 -5.27
CA GLN A 379 -5.26 0.53 -6.13
C GLN A 379 -4.59 -0.33 -7.21
N ASN A 380 -3.28 -0.20 -7.41
CA ASN A 380 -2.61 -0.83 -8.55
C ASN A 380 -2.30 -2.32 -8.37
N GLY A 381 -2.39 -2.86 -7.15
CA GLY A 381 -1.92 -4.21 -6.82
C GLY A 381 -2.55 -5.32 -7.66
N ALA A 382 -3.88 -5.31 -7.82
CA ALA A 382 -4.60 -6.31 -8.61
C ALA A 382 -4.22 -6.24 -10.10
N VAL A 383 -4.21 -5.02 -10.67
CA VAL A 383 -3.86 -4.82 -12.08
C VAL A 383 -2.40 -5.18 -12.34
N ARG A 384 -1.48 -4.79 -11.45
CA ARG A 384 -0.07 -5.17 -11.52
C ARG A 384 0.09 -6.69 -11.56
N SER A 385 -0.56 -7.38 -10.62
CA SER A 385 -0.50 -8.85 -10.55
C SER A 385 -1.06 -9.51 -11.82
N ALA A 386 -2.13 -8.94 -12.39
CA ALA A 386 -2.68 -9.41 -13.65
C ALA A 386 -1.69 -9.19 -14.81
N LEU A 387 -1.15 -7.98 -14.96
CA LEU A 387 -0.18 -7.67 -16.02
C LEU A 387 1.05 -8.60 -15.95
N MET A 388 1.56 -8.85 -14.75
CA MET A 388 2.68 -9.77 -14.56
C MET A 388 2.34 -11.22 -14.96
N ARG A 389 1.14 -11.70 -14.61
CA ARG A 389 0.65 -13.03 -15.02
C ARG A 389 0.53 -13.17 -16.54
N TYR A 390 0.19 -12.08 -17.21
CA TYR A 390 0.12 -12.03 -18.68
C TYR A 390 1.50 -11.85 -19.33
N GLY A 391 2.58 -11.72 -18.57
CA GLY A 391 3.92 -11.47 -19.09
C GLY A 391 4.10 -10.05 -19.66
N ILE A 392 3.21 -9.12 -19.32
CA ILE A 392 3.28 -7.72 -19.74
C ILE A 392 4.33 -7.01 -18.88
N PRO A 393 5.36 -6.42 -19.49
CA PRO A 393 6.38 -5.69 -18.73
C PRO A 393 5.78 -4.41 -18.13
N VAL A 394 5.93 -4.24 -16.83
CA VAL A 394 5.43 -3.08 -16.10
C VAL A 394 6.61 -2.28 -15.57
N ALA A 395 6.54 -0.96 -15.66
CA ALA A 395 7.54 -0.10 -15.04
C ALA A 395 7.68 -0.45 -13.56
N GLY A 396 8.92 -0.55 -13.10
CA GLY A 396 9.21 -0.76 -11.68
C GLY A 396 8.56 0.34 -10.87
N GLU A 397 7.76 -0.02 -9.88
CA GLU A 397 7.24 0.96 -8.93
C GLU A 397 8.36 1.38 -7.99
N LEU A 398 8.23 2.62 -7.55
CA LEU A 398 8.78 3.09 -6.30
C LEU A 398 8.05 2.36 -5.15
N GLN A 399 8.32 1.04 -4.97
CA GLN A 399 7.87 0.37 -3.77
C GLN A 399 8.57 1.01 -2.58
N VAL A 400 7.80 1.24 -1.54
CA VAL A 400 8.36 1.58 -0.23
C VAL A 400 9.35 0.49 0.12
N LEU A 401 10.63 0.83 0.27
CA LEU A 401 11.69 -0.17 0.53
C LEU A 401 11.35 -1.11 1.69
N ALA A 402 10.65 -0.58 2.70
CA ALA A 402 10.23 -1.36 3.87
C ALA A 402 9.16 -2.43 3.57
N GLU A 403 8.35 -2.25 2.52
CA GLU A 403 7.27 -3.16 2.13
C GLU A 403 7.72 -4.17 1.07
N ASN A 404 8.95 -4.01 0.55
CA ASN A 404 9.49 -4.96 -0.41
C ASN A 404 9.86 -6.26 0.31
N ALA A 405 9.17 -7.36 -0.07
CA ALA A 405 9.37 -8.68 0.52
C ALA A 405 10.82 -9.16 0.48
N SER A 406 11.57 -8.78 -0.56
CA SER A 406 12.98 -9.16 -0.72
C SER A 406 13.92 -8.37 0.20
N ILE A 407 13.54 -7.14 0.59
CA ILE A 407 14.31 -6.27 1.48
C ILE A 407 14.02 -6.55 2.95
N ALA A 408 12.80 -6.97 3.28
CA ALA A 408 12.37 -7.19 4.66
C ALA A 408 13.33 -8.09 5.48
N PRO A 409 13.87 -9.22 4.98
CA PRO A 409 14.82 -10.05 5.74
C PRO A 409 16.12 -9.33 6.10
N PHE A 410 16.61 -8.43 5.22
CA PHE A 410 17.81 -7.63 5.49
C PHE A 410 17.58 -6.64 6.63
N LEU A 411 16.43 -5.98 6.65
CA LEU A 411 16.06 -5.04 7.71
C LEU A 411 15.88 -5.76 9.05
N LEU A 412 15.19 -6.91 9.04
CA LEU A 412 15.00 -7.74 10.23
C LEU A 412 16.32 -8.24 10.82
N MET A 413 17.21 -8.76 9.96
CA MET A 413 18.54 -9.23 10.39
C MET A 413 19.41 -8.09 10.93
N ALA A 414 19.36 -6.92 10.31
CA ALA A 414 20.10 -5.74 10.76
C ALA A 414 19.62 -5.27 12.14
N GLU A 415 18.31 -5.17 12.36
CA GLU A 415 17.72 -4.79 13.65
C GLU A 415 18.06 -5.81 14.75
N ALA A 416 17.95 -7.10 14.44
CA ALA A 416 18.34 -8.16 15.35
C ALA A 416 19.84 -8.06 15.74
N ALA A 417 20.71 -7.81 14.76
CA ALA A 417 22.14 -7.65 14.98
C ALA A 417 22.50 -6.40 15.84
N ILE A 418 21.76 -5.29 15.66
CA ILE A 418 21.94 -4.06 16.45
C ILE A 418 21.49 -4.26 17.89
N THR A 419 20.35 -4.94 18.10
CA THR A 419 19.78 -5.16 19.43
C THR A 419 20.44 -6.32 20.18
N GLY A 420 21.12 -7.22 19.47
CA GLY A 420 21.62 -8.49 19.99
C GLY A 420 20.52 -9.46 20.44
N LYS A 421 19.28 -9.24 20.00
CA LYS A 421 18.09 -10.03 20.41
C LYS A 421 17.23 -10.34 19.21
N ILE A 422 16.61 -11.53 19.25
CA ILE A 422 15.62 -11.98 18.26
C ILE A 422 14.39 -12.43 19.02
N ASP A 423 13.22 -11.92 18.66
CA ASP A 423 11.93 -12.45 19.13
C ASP A 423 11.42 -13.56 18.20
N LEU A 424 10.36 -14.26 18.63
CA LEU A 424 9.82 -15.39 17.87
C LEU A 424 9.31 -14.95 16.48
N SER A 425 8.66 -13.82 16.38
CA SER A 425 8.12 -13.31 15.11
C SER A 425 9.23 -13.02 14.10
N THR A 426 10.31 -12.37 14.55
CA THR A 426 11.51 -12.10 13.73
C THR A 426 12.21 -13.40 13.33
N ALA A 427 12.35 -14.36 14.27
CA ALA A 427 12.96 -15.65 14.00
C ALA A 427 12.16 -16.45 12.96
N GLU A 428 10.83 -16.46 13.06
CA GLU A 428 9.95 -17.12 12.10
C GLU A 428 10.03 -16.48 10.71
N GLN A 429 9.95 -15.17 10.62
CA GLN A 429 10.06 -14.46 9.34
C GLN A 429 11.43 -14.70 8.67
N LEU A 430 12.51 -14.69 9.43
CA LEU A 430 13.85 -14.98 8.90
C LEU A 430 14.00 -16.44 8.45
N LEU A 431 13.43 -17.40 9.21
CA LEU A 431 13.46 -18.82 8.85
C LEU A 431 12.65 -19.10 7.58
N LEU A 432 11.48 -18.47 7.43
CA LEU A 432 10.61 -18.61 6.26
C LEU A 432 11.07 -17.78 5.03
N SER A 433 12.04 -16.86 5.20
CA SER A 433 12.63 -16.09 4.12
C SER A 433 13.66 -16.91 3.31
N GLU A 434 14.20 -16.31 2.24
CA GLU A 434 15.30 -16.90 1.46
C GLU A 434 16.56 -17.17 2.31
N PHE A 435 16.76 -16.47 3.43
CA PHE A 435 17.91 -16.70 4.34
C PHE A 435 17.80 -18.05 5.07
N GLY A 436 16.60 -18.36 5.58
CA GLY A 436 16.32 -19.63 6.22
C GLY A 436 15.99 -20.73 5.24
N GLY A 437 15.22 -20.42 4.20
CA GLY A 437 14.75 -21.37 3.19
C GLY A 437 13.85 -22.48 3.77
N ALA A 438 13.27 -22.26 4.95
CA ALA A 438 12.37 -23.19 5.58
C ALA A 438 10.92 -22.93 5.13
N ASP A 439 10.11 -23.98 5.13
CA ASP A 439 8.67 -23.89 5.07
C ASP A 439 8.04 -24.06 6.46
N SER A 440 6.71 -23.86 6.56
CA SER A 440 5.99 -23.98 7.83
C SER A 440 6.09 -25.39 8.46
N ILE A 441 6.29 -26.42 7.65
CA ILE A 441 6.44 -27.81 8.13
C ILE A 441 7.84 -27.98 8.72
N SER A 442 8.87 -27.54 8.02
CA SER A 442 10.28 -27.57 8.46
C SER A 442 10.46 -26.76 9.75
N PHE A 443 9.84 -25.58 9.83
CA PHE A 443 9.84 -24.75 11.05
C PHE A 443 9.28 -25.50 12.26
N ARG A 444 8.16 -26.22 12.09
CA ARG A 444 7.58 -27.03 13.18
C ARG A 444 8.40 -28.24 13.53
N ARG A 445 9.01 -28.88 12.54
CA ARG A 445 9.94 -29.99 12.77
C ARG A 445 11.09 -29.52 13.64
N MET A 446 11.76 -28.43 13.25
CA MET A 446 12.85 -27.82 14.02
C MET A 446 12.42 -27.51 15.47
N ARG A 447 11.24 -26.87 15.63
CA ARG A 447 10.71 -26.55 16.96
C ARG A 447 10.46 -27.79 17.80
N ARG A 448 9.88 -28.84 17.21
CA ARG A 448 9.61 -30.12 17.91
C ARG A 448 10.92 -30.81 18.33
N GLU A 449 11.89 -30.87 17.44
CA GLU A 449 13.21 -31.46 17.72
C GLU A 449 13.93 -30.72 18.85
N LEU A 450 13.93 -29.38 18.81
CA LEU A 450 14.50 -28.55 19.87
C LEU A 450 13.81 -28.81 21.22
N VAL A 451 12.48 -28.84 21.26
CA VAL A 451 11.73 -29.10 22.49
C VAL A 451 12.05 -30.47 23.02
N THR A 452 12.02 -31.50 22.17
CA THR A 452 12.29 -32.90 22.59
C THR A 452 13.69 -33.07 23.13
N LYS A 453 14.71 -32.43 22.51
CA LYS A 453 16.12 -32.64 22.86
C LYS A 453 16.59 -31.75 24.03
N TYR A 454 16.02 -30.54 24.17
CA TYR A 454 16.59 -29.48 25.02
C TYR A 454 15.63 -28.93 26.08
N SER A 455 14.28 -28.93 25.90
CA SER A 455 13.36 -28.28 26.83
C SER A 455 13.48 -28.82 28.25
N GLY A 456 13.56 -30.15 28.42
CA GLY A 456 13.74 -30.78 29.75
C GLY A 456 15.07 -30.49 30.43
N LYS A 457 16.10 -30.08 29.66
CA LYS A 457 17.44 -29.75 30.19
C LYS A 457 17.61 -28.26 30.51
N THR A 458 16.90 -27.40 29.76
CA THR A 458 17.08 -25.93 29.83
C THR A 458 15.94 -25.22 30.51
N GLY A 459 14.78 -25.85 30.64
CA GLY A 459 13.53 -25.20 31.10
C GLY A 459 12.93 -24.21 30.11
N LEU A 460 13.50 -24.09 28.89
CA LEU A 460 13.07 -23.10 27.89
C LEU A 460 11.87 -23.65 27.08
N SER A 461 10.99 -22.73 26.69
CA SER A 461 9.91 -22.99 25.73
C SER A 461 10.45 -23.21 24.31
N GLY A 462 9.66 -23.85 23.45
CA GLY A 462 10.05 -24.06 22.05
C GLY A 462 10.34 -22.75 21.28
N SER A 463 9.70 -21.67 21.67
CA SER A 463 9.92 -20.32 21.10
C SER A 463 11.28 -19.76 21.50
N GLU A 464 11.59 -19.84 22.78
CA GLU A 464 12.88 -19.39 23.31
C GLU A 464 14.04 -20.23 22.78
N LEU A 465 13.85 -21.53 22.57
CA LEU A 465 14.86 -22.41 21.98
C LEU A 465 15.18 -22.04 20.53
N ILE A 466 14.18 -21.68 19.71
CA ILE A 466 14.42 -21.22 18.33
C ILE A 466 15.20 -19.92 18.34
N CYS A 467 14.77 -18.92 19.14
CA CYS A 467 15.46 -17.64 19.23
C CYS A 467 16.92 -17.83 19.67
N LYS A 468 17.16 -18.63 20.70
CA LYS A 468 18.52 -18.95 21.18
C LYS A 468 19.35 -19.79 20.21
N ALA A 469 18.73 -20.65 19.42
CA ALA A 469 19.46 -21.39 18.39
C ALA A 469 20.06 -20.46 17.33
N ILE A 470 19.36 -19.36 17.03
CA ILE A 470 19.89 -18.36 16.10
C ILE A 470 20.91 -17.45 16.78
N THR A 471 20.68 -17.00 18.03
CA THR A 471 21.62 -16.07 18.71
C THR A 471 22.87 -16.77 19.24
N ASP A 472 22.72 -17.89 19.92
CA ASP A 472 23.80 -18.54 20.68
C ASP A 472 24.47 -19.69 19.91
N GLY A 473 23.83 -20.26 18.90
CA GLY A 473 24.33 -21.33 18.03
C GLY A 473 24.59 -22.69 18.71
N GLN A 474 24.07 -22.88 19.93
CA GLN A 474 24.42 -24.03 20.78
C GLN A 474 23.52 -25.27 20.62
N PHE A 475 22.51 -25.20 19.75
CA PHE A 475 21.48 -26.24 19.65
C PHE A 475 21.57 -27.00 18.33
N GLU A 476 22.18 -28.19 18.37
CA GLU A 476 22.27 -29.07 17.20
C GLU A 476 21.04 -29.96 17.08
N ILE A 477 20.40 -29.95 15.93
CA ILE A 477 19.29 -30.83 15.55
C ILE A 477 19.46 -31.27 14.10
N GLU A 478 18.85 -32.44 13.75
CA GLU A 478 18.99 -32.98 12.38
C GLU A 478 18.42 -32.03 11.31
N SER A 479 17.27 -31.41 11.59
CA SER A 479 16.65 -30.44 10.69
C SER A 479 17.24 -29.02 10.80
N GLY A 480 18.38 -28.82 11.47
CA GLY A 480 18.89 -27.51 11.93
C GLY A 480 19.65 -26.67 10.88
N ALA A 481 19.81 -27.13 9.64
CA ALA A 481 20.61 -26.40 8.64
C ALA A 481 20.23 -24.92 8.46
N ALA A 482 18.94 -24.59 8.51
CA ALA A 482 18.44 -23.21 8.44
C ALA A 482 18.85 -22.38 9.67
N LEU A 483 18.82 -22.98 10.87
CA LEU A 483 19.23 -22.33 12.11
C LEU A 483 20.73 -22.01 12.11
N ILE A 484 21.55 -22.95 11.60
CA ILE A 484 23.01 -22.78 11.49
C ILE A 484 23.32 -21.60 10.53
N ARG A 485 22.72 -21.57 9.35
CA ARG A 485 22.92 -20.46 8.39
C ARG A 485 22.55 -19.11 9.00
N LEU A 486 21.40 -19.04 9.66
CA LEU A 486 20.95 -17.79 10.31
C LEU A 486 21.86 -17.40 11.48
N HIS A 487 22.38 -18.35 12.26
CA HIS A 487 23.35 -18.09 13.32
C HIS A 487 24.65 -17.50 12.78
N GLU A 488 25.20 -18.09 11.72
CA GLU A 488 26.41 -17.59 11.06
C GLU A 488 26.22 -16.16 10.54
N LEU A 489 25.09 -15.90 9.89
CA LEU A 489 24.73 -14.59 9.37
C LEU A 489 24.53 -13.57 10.50
N PHE A 490 23.77 -13.94 11.52
CA PHE A 490 23.52 -13.10 12.71
C PHE A 490 24.84 -12.72 13.41
N THR A 491 25.72 -13.69 13.66
CA THR A 491 27.02 -13.47 14.32
C THR A 491 27.90 -12.52 13.51
N THR A 492 27.90 -12.64 12.18
CA THR A 492 28.65 -11.75 11.30
C THR A 492 28.08 -10.33 11.30
N ALA A 493 26.76 -10.21 11.21
CA ALA A 493 26.05 -8.93 11.26
C ALA A 493 26.24 -8.26 12.64
N GLU A 494 26.09 -8.98 13.74
CA GLU A 494 26.26 -8.48 15.12
C GLU A 494 27.68 -7.98 15.36
N ARG A 495 28.70 -8.74 14.91
CA ARG A 495 30.10 -8.31 15.00
C ARG A 495 30.34 -6.99 14.26
N THR A 496 29.67 -6.80 13.11
CA THR A 496 29.79 -5.57 12.35
C THR A 496 29.04 -4.43 13.05
N ALA A 497 27.84 -4.67 13.56
CA ALA A 497 27.03 -3.67 14.27
C ALA A 497 27.71 -3.16 15.55
N LYS A 498 28.51 -3.99 16.25
CA LYS A 498 29.25 -3.63 17.47
C LYS A 498 30.49 -2.75 17.24
N LYS A 499 30.95 -2.58 15.99
CA LYS A 499 32.07 -1.69 15.69
C LYS A 499 31.66 -0.23 15.83
N LYS A 500 32.37 0.58 16.61
CA LYS A 500 32.08 2.00 16.84
C LYS A 500 31.99 2.86 15.57
N SER A 501 32.69 2.49 14.50
CA SER A 501 32.76 3.22 13.24
C SER A 501 31.79 2.67 12.19
N SER A 502 30.99 1.66 12.51
CA SER A 502 30.13 1.00 11.53
C SER A 502 29.00 1.92 11.07
N GLN A 503 28.89 2.05 9.75
CA GLN A 503 27.81 2.78 9.09
C GLN A 503 26.71 1.80 8.64
N PRO A 504 25.47 2.28 8.35
CA PRO A 504 24.40 1.42 7.85
C PRO A 504 24.79 0.62 6.60
N GLU A 505 25.60 1.22 5.71
CA GLU A 505 26.13 0.58 4.51
C GLU A 505 27.02 -0.63 4.85
N ASP A 506 27.88 -0.51 5.88
CA ASP A 506 28.77 -1.60 6.30
C ASP A 506 28.01 -2.81 6.82
N LEU A 507 26.93 -2.56 7.59
CA LEU A 507 26.09 -3.62 8.13
C LEU A 507 25.28 -4.31 7.02
N LEU A 508 24.69 -3.54 6.12
CA LEU A 508 23.98 -4.09 4.96
C LEU A 508 24.92 -4.91 4.07
N TRP A 509 26.15 -4.44 3.85
CA TRP A 509 27.15 -5.16 3.09
C TRP A 509 27.56 -6.47 3.76
N ALA A 510 27.72 -6.46 5.08
CA ALA A 510 28.05 -7.67 5.84
C ALA A 510 26.93 -8.72 5.72
N ILE A 511 25.66 -8.30 5.71
CA ILE A 511 24.52 -9.21 5.49
C ILE A 511 24.48 -9.69 4.05
N TRP A 512 24.53 -8.78 3.06
CA TRP A 512 24.47 -9.07 1.63
C TRP A 512 25.55 -10.03 1.15
N SER A 513 26.78 -9.85 1.61
CA SER A 513 27.93 -10.65 1.19
C SER A 513 28.03 -12.02 1.88
N ASN A 514 27.24 -12.28 2.93
CA ASN A 514 27.30 -13.52 3.69
C ASN A 514 25.97 -14.29 3.72
N ALA A 515 24.85 -13.67 3.30
CA ALA A 515 23.55 -14.34 3.25
C ALA A 515 23.55 -15.44 2.18
N LYS A 516 23.07 -16.64 2.56
CA LYS A 516 23.03 -17.82 1.70
C LYS A 516 21.62 -18.36 1.57
N THR A 517 21.32 -18.97 0.42
CA THR A 517 20.09 -19.71 0.16
C THR A 517 20.08 -21.08 0.83
N SER A 518 18.97 -21.83 0.74
CA SER A 518 18.88 -23.24 1.16
C SER A 518 19.94 -24.13 0.50
N ASP A 519 20.35 -23.81 -0.71
CA ASP A 519 21.35 -24.56 -1.49
C ASP A 519 22.79 -24.12 -1.20
N ASN A 520 22.99 -23.32 -0.16
CA ASN A 520 24.27 -22.77 0.27
C ASN A 520 24.96 -21.84 -0.77
N GLU A 521 24.22 -21.36 -1.78
CA GLU A 521 24.64 -20.33 -2.73
C GLU A 521 24.48 -18.94 -2.09
N LEU A 522 25.38 -18.00 -2.38
CA LEU A 522 25.20 -16.62 -1.95
C LEU A 522 23.91 -16.02 -2.59
N ILE A 523 23.12 -15.31 -1.80
CA ILE A 523 21.88 -14.68 -2.30
C ILE A 523 22.17 -13.71 -3.44
N SER A 524 23.27 -12.96 -3.36
CA SER A 524 23.75 -12.06 -4.43
C SER A 524 23.94 -12.79 -5.76
N ASP A 525 24.53 -13.98 -5.72
CA ASP A 525 24.77 -14.79 -6.92
C ASP A 525 23.47 -15.45 -7.41
N ALA A 526 22.67 -15.95 -6.49
CA ALA A 526 21.37 -16.55 -6.81
C ALA A 526 20.42 -15.54 -7.52
N TRP A 527 20.35 -14.32 -7.03
CA TRP A 527 19.53 -13.27 -7.65
C TRP A 527 20.07 -12.85 -9.01
N ARG A 528 21.39 -12.63 -9.13
CA ARG A 528 22.04 -12.35 -10.41
C ARG A 528 21.79 -13.46 -11.43
N ASN A 529 21.95 -14.72 -11.03
CA ASN A 529 21.76 -15.86 -11.91
C ASN A 529 20.29 -16.00 -12.34
N ARG A 530 19.31 -15.70 -11.46
CA ARG A 530 17.89 -15.63 -11.78
C ARG A 530 17.58 -14.51 -12.78
N ALA A 531 18.15 -13.31 -12.55
CA ALA A 531 17.97 -12.15 -13.43
C ALA A 531 18.47 -12.45 -14.85
N LEU A 532 19.65 -13.02 -14.98
CA LEU A 532 20.27 -13.36 -16.26
C LEU A 532 19.50 -14.46 -17.05
N LYS A 533 18.70 -15.30 -16.39
CA LYS A 533 17.86 -16.30 -17.05
C LYS A 533 16.66 -15.68 -17.80
N GLY A 534 16.33 -14.44 -17.51
CA GLY A 534 15.20 -13.74 -18.13
C GLY A 534 13.82 -14.29 -17.75
N GLY A 535 12.79 -13.90 -18.51
CA GLY A 535 11.41 -14.24 -18.23
C GLY A 535 10.85 -13.52 -16.98
N VAL A 536 9.65 -13.91 -16.54
CA VAL A 536 8.98 -13.27 -15.39
C VAL A 536 9.81 -13.37 -14.10
N ARG A 537 10.42 -14.54 -13.86
CA ARG A 537 11.28 -14.75 -12.68
C ARG A 537 12.56 -13.92 -12.73
N GLY A 538 13.14 -13.74 -13.92
CA GLY A 538 14.30 -12.88 -14.13
C GLY A 538 13.97 -11.42 -13.90
N ALA A 539 12.85 -10.93 -14.44
CA ALA A 539 12.38 -9.57 -14.22
C ALA A 539 12.04 -9.27 -12.73
N ASN A 540 11.58 -10.27 -11.98
CA ASN A 540 11.40 -10.12 -10.52
C ASN A 540 12.76 -9.99 -9.82
N ALA A 541 13.72 -10.85 -10.17
CA ALA A 541 15.07 -10.81 -9.59
C ALA A 541 15.81 -9.50 -9.93
N ASP A 542 15.62 -8.95 -11.13
CA ASP A 542 16.14 -7.62 -11.50
C ASP A 542 15.59 -6.53 -10.58
N ARG A 543 14.28 -6.56 -10.30
CA ARG A 543 13.63 -5.61 -9.37
C ARG A 543 14.11 -5.75 -7.93
N ASP A 544 14.36 -6.99 -7.47
CA ASP A 544 14.92 -7.25 -6.16
C ASP A 544 16.34 -6.66 -6.05
N LEU A 545 17.15 -6.80 -7.10
CA LEU A 545 18.49 -6.18 -7.20
C LEU A 545 18.40 -4.65 -7.21
N ASP A 546 17.45 -4.07 -7.96
CA ASP A 546 17.24 -2.62 -7.98
C ASP A 546 16.82 -2.09 -6.60
N ALA A 547 15.92 -2.80 -5.91
CA ALA A 547 15.51 -2.43 -4.55
C ALA A 547 16.70 -2.49 -3.57
N MET A 548 17.58 -3.47 -3.73
CA MET A 548 18.79 -3.58 -2.92
C MET A 548 19.77 -2.43 -3.19
N LEU A 549 19.98 -2.06 -4.45
CA LEU A 549 20.79 -0.88 -4.82
C LEU A 549 20.22 0.41 -4.21
N GLN A 550 18.91 0.58 -4.22
CA GLN A 550 18.25 1.73 -3.58
C GLN A 550 18.43 1.74 -2.07
N LEU A 551 18.39 0.57 -1.41
CA LEU A 551 18.64 0.46 0.02
C LEU A 551 20.09 0.86 0.36
N PHE A 552 21.08 0.40 -0.41
CA PHE A 552 22.49 0.80 -0.25
C PHE A 552 22.69 2.29 -0.48
N GLU A 553 22.10 2.86 -1.53
CA GLU A 553 22.20 4.30 -1.81
C GLU A 553 21.57 5.14 -0.69
N SER A 554 20.44 4.69 -0.12
CA SER A 554 19.80 5.33 1.03
C SER A 554 20.70 5.27 2.26
N ALA A 555 21.33 4.13 2.52
CA ALA A 555 22.28 3.95 3.63
C ALA A 555 23.50 4.85 3.48
N ARG A 556 24.09 4.93 2.28
CA ARG A 556 25.23 5.79 1.96
C ARG A 556 24.90 7.26 2.17
N ARG A 557 23.75 7.73 1.65
CA ARG A 557 23.30 9.12 1.84
C ARG A 557 23.07 9.46 3.30
N PHE A 558 22.48 8.52 4.06
CA PHE A 558 22.28 8.68 5.50
C PHE A 558 23.63 8.84 6.23
N GLY A 559 24.63 7.97 5.96
CA GLY A 559 25.95 8.05 6.55
C GLY A 559 26.73 9.34 6.20
N GLN A 560 26.55 9.86 4.97
CA GLN A 560 27.15 11.14 4.55
C GLN A 560 26.54 12.36 5.27
N ARG A 561 25.25 12.32 5.56
CA ARG A 561 24.51 13.43 6.19
C ARG A 561 24.60 13.44 7.71
N PHE A 562 24.63 12.27 8.33
CA PHE A 562 24.56 12.08 9.77
C PHE A 562 25.79 11.34 10.28
N LYS A 563 26.95 12.00 10.32
CA LYS A 563 28.24 11.41 10.74
C LYS A 563 28.23 10.73 12.12
N TYR A 564 27.34 11.14 13.01
CA TYR A 564 27.23 10.66 14.40
C TYR A 564 25.88 10.00 14.72
N ALA A 565 25.06 9.73 13.73
CA ALA A 565 23.77 9.10 13.98
C ALA A 565 23.92 7.65 14.42
N ASN A 566 23.07 7.23 15.34
CA ASN A 566 22.99 5.85 15.78
C ASN A 566 22.59 4.95 14.60
N LEU A 567 23.34 3.87 14.40
CA LEU A 567 23.11 2.86 13.37
C LEU A 567 21.62 2.40 13.35
N GLY A 568 21.01 2.19 14.53
CA GLY A 568 19.61 1.78 14.66
C GLY A 568 18.60 2.82 14.18
N GLN A 569 18.97 4.10 14.10
CA GLN A 569 18.07 5.15 13.63
C GLN A 569 17.75 4.99 12.14
N PHE A 570 18.75 4.67 11.31
CA PHE A 570 18.54 4.42 9.88
C PHE A 570 17.50 3.32 9.63
N PHE A 571 17.63 2.17 10.28
CA PHE A 571 16.75 1.04 10.08
C PHE A 571 15.31 1.33 10.57
N LYS A 572 15.19 2.05 11.70
CA LYS A 572 13.89 2.54 12.18
C LYS A 572 13.24 3.52 11.19
N ASP A 573 14.04 4.42 10.61
CA ASP A 573 13.53 5.41 9.67
C ASP A 573 13.12 4.77 8.35
N ILE A 574 13.88 3.80 7.83
CA ILE A 574 13.50 3.04 6.63
C ILE A 574 12.19 2.27 6.87
N ARG A 575 12.03 1.58 7.99
CA ARG A 575 10.78 0.86 8.32
C ARG A 575 9.56 1.76 8.47
N LYS A 576 9.76 2.97 8.99
CA LYS A 576 8.69 3.96 9.15
C LYS A 576 8.45 4.80 7.89
N SER A 577 9.32 4.71 6.91
CA SER A 577 9.32 5.55 5.72
C SER A 577 8.44 4.92 4.64
N GLU A 578 7.32 5.59 4.29
CA GLU A 578 6.55 5.30 3.05
C GLU A 578 7.16 6.01 1.83
N ILE A 579 8.43 6.37 1.87
CA ILE A 579 9.05 7.08 0.78
C ILE A 579 9.32 6.08 -0.33
N ALA A 580 8.54 6.22 -1.37
CA ALA A 580 8.98 5.80 -2.68
C ALA A 580 10.33 6.49 -2.94
N GLY A 581 11.41 5.73 -2.99
CA GLY A 581 12.73 6.29 -3.25
C GLY A 581 12.69 7.10 -4.54
N ASP A 582 13.24 8.31 -4.56
CA ASP A 582 13.51 9.01 -5.81
C ASP A 582 14.40 8.09 -6.65
N VAL A 583 13.82 7.44 -7.66
CA VAL A 583 14.60 6.64 -8.60
C VAL A 583 15.54 7.59 -9.31
N ILE A 584 16.80 7.50 -9.00
CA ILE A 584 17.84 7.86 -9.95
C ILE A 584 17.86 6.73 -10.97
N THR A 585 16.84 6.67 -11.81
CA THR A 585 16.90 5.87 -13.01
C THR A 585 18.07 6.45 -13.80
N ALA A 586 19.12 5.68 -13.91
CA ALA A 586 20.20 5.99 -14.85
C ALA A 586 19.54 6.41 -16.17
N LYS A 587 19.98 7.52 -16.76
CA LYS A 587 19.50 8.06 -18.05
C LYS A 587 19.79 7.08 -19.19
N GLY A 588 19.11 5.91 -19.16
CA GLY A 588 19.04 4.95 -20.24
C GLY A 588 17.75 5.19 -21.03
N GLN A 589 17.67 4.66 -22.25
CA GLN A 589 16.42 4.63 -23.00
C GLN A 589 15.32 4.09 -22.09
N ARG A 590 14.15 4.78 -22.03
CA ARG A 590 12.99 4.28 -21.29
C ARG A 590 12.72 2.85 -21.78
N PRO A 591 12.68 1.86 -20.88
CA PRO A 591 12.36 0.48 -21.29
C PRO A 591 10.97 0.46 -21.91
N ASP A 592 10.74 -0.44 -22.87
CA ASP A 592 9.41 -0.65 -23.45
C ASP A 592 8.52 -1.40 -22.45
N VAL A 593 7.83 -0.64 -21.61
CA VAL A 593 7.02 -1.14 -20.48
C VAL A 593 5.71 -0.35 -20.33
N VAL A 594 4.68 -0.98 -19.80
CA VAL A 594 3.44 -0.32 -19.39
C VAL A 594 3.67 0.43 -18.09
N GLU A 595 3.20 1.65 -17.99
CA GLU A 595 3.33 2.47 -16.80
C GLU A 595 2.04 2.48 -15.97
N LEU A 596 2.17 2.28 -14.65
CA LEU A 596 1.10 2.40 -13.68
C LEU A 596 1.27 3.71 -12.92
N LEU A 597 0.34 4.63 -13.08
CA LEU A 597 0.52 6.04 -12.71
C LEU A 597 -0.67 6.60 -11.91
N THR A 598 -0.42 7.72 -11.24
CA THR A 598 -1.48 8.62 -10.75
C THR A 598 -1.62 9.83 -11.70
N PRO A 599 -2.72 10.60 -11.64
CA PRO A 599 -2.87 11.82 -12.48
C PRO A 599 -1.70 12.78 -12.34
N PHE A 600 -1.13 12.89 -11.12
CA PHE A 600 0.02 13.73 -10.86
C PHE A 600 1.28 13.25 -11.59
N SER A 601 1.59 11.95 -11.53
CA SER A 601 2.77 11.38 -12.21
C SER A 601 2.59 11.26 -13.73
N ALA A 602 1.36 11.25 -14.22
CA ALA A 602 1.03 11.24 -15.64
C ALA A 602 1.11 12.65 -16.30
N LYS A 603 1.24 13.69 -15.48
CA LYS A 603 1.23 15.07 -15.98
C LYS A 603 2.37 15.35 -16.95
N GLY A 604 2.05 16.11 -18.01
CA GLY A 604 3.00 16.49 -19.07
C GLY A 604 3.34 15.37 -20.07
N ARG A 605 2.78 14.18 -19.89
CA ARG A 605 3.02 12.99 -20.72
C ARG A 605 1.76 12.58 -21.48
N GLU A 606 1.90 11.70 -22.45
CA GLU A 606 0.79 11.20 -23.26
C GLU A 606 1.07 9.77 -23.74
N TRP A 607 0.01 8.99 -23.94
CA TRP A 607 0.03 7.61 -24.44
C TRP A 607 -1.06 7.40 -25.48
N LYS A 608 -0.84 6.46 -26.38
CA LYS A 608 -1.84 6.11 -27.40
C LYS A 608 -3.06 5.44 -26.76
N LEU A 609 -2.85 4.56 -25.81
CA LEU A 609 -3.89 3.90 -25.04
C LEU A 609 -3.74 4.20 -23.55
N VAL A 610 -4.78 4.77 -22.96
CA VAL A 610 -4.87 5.03 -21.52
C VAL A 610 -6.04 4.28 -20.93
N VAL A 611 -5.79 3.57 -19.85
CA VAL A 611 -6.84 2.99 -19.01
C VAL A 611 -6.94 3.81 -17.72
N VAL A 612 -8.12 4.30 -17.40
CA VAL A 612 -8.44 4.94 -16.11
C VAL A 612 -9.22 3.93 -15.28
N ALA A 613 -8.55 3.34 -14.30
CA ALA A 613 -9.06 2.16 -13.60
C ALA A 613 -9.58 2.50 -12.19
N GLY A 614 -10.60 1.74 -11.75
CA GLY A 614 -11.17 1.84 -10.41
C GLY A 614 -11.93 3.14 -10.17
N VAL A 615 -12.76 3.56 -11.12
CA VAL A 615 -13.55 4.79 -11.03
C VAL A 615 -14.83 4.53 -10.22
N GLN A 616 -14.66 4.45 -8.88
CA GLN A 616 -15.68 4.00 -7.95
C GLN A 616 -16.03 5.06 -6.92
N GLU A 617 -17.25 4.99 -6.39
CA GLU A 617 -17.74 5.89 -5.36
C GLU A 617 -16.84 5.84 -4.11
N GLY A 618 -16.51 7.03 -3.57
CA GLY A 618 -15.61 7.16 -2.43
C GLY A 618 -14.11 6.91 -2.71
N ILE A 619 -13.76 6.53 -3.95
CA ILE A 619 -12.38 6.36 -4.43
C ILE A 619 -12.04 7.43 -5.47
N TRP A 620 -12.84 7.56 -6.51
CA TRP A 620 -12.73 8.59 -7.52
C TRP A 620 -14.11 9.02 -8.01
N PRO A 621 -14.67 10.12 -7.48
CA PRO A 621 -14.06 11.16 -6.63
C PRO A 621 -13.89 10.73 -5.18
N ASN A 622 -12.79 11.15 -4.55
CA ASN A 622 -12.60 11.06 -3.11
C ASN A 622 -13.02 12.37 -2.45
N LEU A 623 -14.30 12.49 -2.16
CA LEU A 623 -14.90 13.70 -1.56
C LEU A 623 -14.71 13.81 -0.05
N ARG A 624 -14.01 12.87 0.57
CA ARG A 624 -13.70 12.93 1.99
C ARG A 624 -12.76 14.10 2.25
N ILE A 625 -13.21 15.07 3.03
CA ILE A 625 -12.28 16.02 3.63
C ILE A 625 -11.33 15.19 4.46
N ARG A 626 -10.04 15.19 4.12
CA ARG A 626 -9.03 14.55 4.95
C ARG A 626 -9.15 15.17 6.31
N GLY A 627 -9.51 14.37 7.32
CA GLY A 627 -9.61 14.83 8.70
C GLY A 627 -8.20 15.22 9.17
N SER A 628 -7.83 16.46 8.91
CA SER A 628 -6.59 17.05 9.37
C SER A 628 -6.80 17.52 10.81
N LEU A 629 -6.04 16.96 11.75
CA LEU A 629 -6.04 17.40 13.15
C LEU A 629 -5.64 18.87 13.26
N LEU A 630 -4.63 19.28 12.47
CA LEU A 630 -4.07 20.62 12.50
C LEU A 630 -4.72 21.59 11.50
N GLY A 631 -5.57 21.11 10.60
CA GLY A 631 -6.32 21.95 9.67
C GLY A 631 -5.47 22.73 8.66
N SER A 632 -4.41 22.13 8.13
CA SER A 632 -3.56 22.77 7.10
C SER A 632 -4.34 23.20 5.84
N GLU A 633 -5.39 22.47 5.49
CA GLU A 633 -6.30 22.81 4.38
C GLU A 633 -7.16 24.04 4.72
N ARG A 634 -7.65 24.13 5.96
CA ARG A 634 -8.41 25.28 6.44
C ARG A 634 -7.60 26.58 6.41
N LEU A 635 -6.27 26.50 6.61
CA LEU A 635 -5.38 27.65 6.50
C LEU A 635 -5.46 28.30 5.12
N ALA A 636 -5.48 27.50 4.05
CA ALA A 636 -5.59 27.96 2.68
C ALA A 636 -6.93 28.68 2.43
N GLU A 637 -8.00 28.14 2.93
CA GLU A 637 -9.34 28.71 2.77
C GLU A 637 -9.54 29.97 3.65
N ARG A 638 -8.97 30.01 4.84
CA ARG A 638 -8.99 31.18 5.71
C ARG A 638 -8.20 32.36 5.14
N ASP A 639 -7.05 32.07 4.53
CA ASP A 639 -6.23 33.10 3.88
C ASP A 639 -6.98 33.79 2.72
N ARG A 640 -7.85 33.06 2.00
CA ARG A 640 -8.69 33.62 0.91
C ARG A 640 -9.99 34.25 1.42
N ASN A 641 -10.60 33.66 2.41
CA ASN A 641 -11.94 34.01 2.86
C ASN A 641 -11.90 34.33 4.38
N PRO A 642 -11.24 35.41 4.78
CA PRO A 642 -10.99 35.71 6.20
C PRO A 642 -12.26 36.00 7.01
N ASP A 643 -13.36 36.37 6.36
CA ASP A 643 -14.60 36.82 6.99
C ASP A 643 -15.69 35.75 7.03
N LEU A 644 -15.52 34.60 6.38
CA LEU A 644 -16.52 33.53 6.37
C LEU A 644 -16.65 32.85 7.75
N ALA A 645 -17.87 32.48 8.11
CA ALA A 645 -18.14 31.64 9.28
C ALA A 645 -17.56 30.21 9.07
N ALA A 646 -17.31 29.47 10.16
CA ALA A 646 -16.69 28.14 10.09
C ALA A 646 -17.49 27.14 9.23
N ILE A 647 -18.83 27.16 9.31
CA ILE A 647 -19.71 26.29 8.52
C ILE A 647 -19.64 26.63 7.02
N GLU A 648 -19.62 27.92 6.68
CA GLU A 648 -19.52 28.37 5.31
C GLU A 648 -18.17 28.00 4.71
N LEU A 649 -17.09 28.13 5.49
CA LEU A 649 -15.75 27.72 5.12
C LEU A 649 -15.67 26.21 4.82
N GLU A 650 -16.34 25.38 5.61
CA GLU A 650 -16.41 23.94 5.36
C GLU A 650 -17.13 23.60 4.07
N LEU A 651 -18.20 24.30 3.74
CA LEU A 651 -18.92 24.13 2.46
C LEU A 651 -18.04 24.52 1.27
N VAL A 652 -17.32 25.64 1.38
CA VAL A 652 -16.36 26.08 0.36
C VAL A 652 -15.24 25.05 0.19
N ALA A 653 -14.70 24.53 1.26
CA ALA A 653 -13.67 23.48 1.22
C ALA A 653 -14.17 22.19 0.56
N LYS A 654 -15.41 21.74 0.86
CA LYS A 654 -16.04 20.59 0.18
C LYS A 654 -16.20 20.82 -1.32
N ALA A 655 -16.69 21.99 -1.71
CA ALA A 655 -16.83 22.34 -3.12
C ALA A 655 -15.47 22.38 -3.84
N ALA A 656 -14.43 22.92 -3.19
CA ALA A 656 -13.07 22.93 -3.71
C ALA A 656 -12.51 21.52 -3.92
N VAL A 657 -12.73 20.59 -2.98
CA VAL A 657 -12.34 19.18 -3.12
C VAL A 657 -13.04 18.54 -4.31
N ALA A 658 -14.34 18.77 -4.50
CA ALA A 658 -15.07 18.20 -5.64
C ALA A 658 -14.52 18.70 -7.00
N ILE A 659 -14.20 20.00 -7.09
CA ILE A 659 -13.59 20.57 -8.29
C ILE A 659 -12.18 20.01 -8.52
N ASP A 660 -11.40 19.80 -7.47
CA ASP A 660 -10.06 19.21 -7.59
C ASP A 660 -10.11 17.74 -8.02
N GLU A 661 -11.06 16.96 -7.53
CA GLU A 661 -11.27 15.58 -8.00
C GLU A 661 -11.66 15.55 -9.49
N LEU A 662 -12.49 16.50 -9.94
CA LEU A 662 -12.82 16.65 -11.35
C LEU A 662 -11.60 17.06 -12.19
N ARG A 663 -10.75 17.97 -11.70
CA ARG A 663 -9.48 18.34 -12.35
C ARG A 663 -8.55 17.14 -12.48
N LEU A 664 -8.44 16.30 -11.43
CA LEU A 664 -7.63 15.08 -11.46
C LEU A 664 -8.15 14.09 -12.50
N PHE A 665 -9.47 13.90 -12.57
CA PHE A 665 -10.09 13.04 -13.57
C PHE A 665 -9.89 13.58 -15.00
N TYR A 666 -10.14 14.86 -15.20
CA TYR A 666 -9.90 15.54 -16.48
C TYR A 666 -8.44 15.47 -16.93
N ALA A 667 -7.50 15.66 -15.99
CA ALA A 667 -6.07 15.51 -16.25
C ALA A 667 -5.72 14.08 -16.67
N ALA A 668 -6.30 13.04 -16.03
CA ALA A 668 -6.04 11.65 -16.35
C ALA A 668 -6.55 11.26 -17.75
N ILE A 669 -7.82 11.55 -18.05
CA ILE A 669 -8.42 11.20 -19.34
C ILE A 669 -7.77 11.97 -20.50
N SER A 670 -7.27 13.19 -20.26
CA SER A 670 -6.55 14.00 -21.25
C SER A 670 -5.18 13.47 -21.65
N ARG A 671 -4.70 12.38 -21.02
CA ARG A 671 -3.43 11.73 -21.39
C ARG A 671 -3.57 10.79 -22.58
N ALA A 672 -4.78 10.35 -22.89
CA ALA A 672 -5.06 9.49 -24.05
C ALA A 672 -4.94 10.29 -25.34
N SER A 673 -4.20 9.77 -26.31
CA SER A 673 -4.13 10.36 -27.65
C SER A 673 -5.00 9.61 -28.67
N GLN A 674 -5.21 8.32 -28.51
CA GLN A 674 -6.04 7.53 -29.43
C GLN A 674 -7.22 6.87 -28.71
N ASP A 675 -6.94 5.98 -27.78
CA ASP A 675 -7.94 5.16 -27.13
C ASP A 675 -7.96 5.41 -25.61
N LEU A 676 -9.17 5.52 -25.05
CA LEU A 676 -9.43 5.70 -23.64
C LEU A 676 -10.35 4.60 -23.15
N ILE A 677 -9.94 3.90 -22.10
CA ILE A 677 -10.76 2.90 -21.42
C ILE A 677 -10.98 3.36 -19.98
N ILE A 678 -12.22 3.33 -19.52
CA ILE A 678 -12.60 3.68 -18.15
C ILE A 678 -13.25 2.46 -17.52
N THR A 679 -12.79 2.04 -16.34
CA THR A 679 -13.27 0.82 -15.70
C THR A 679 -13.75 1.08 -14.27
N ALA A 680 -14.77 0.31 -13.86
CA ALA A 680 -15.28 0.28 -12.50
C ALA A 680 -15.78 -1.11 -12.12
N VAL A 681 -16.01 -1.33 -10.84
CA VAL A 681 -16.58 -2.55 -10.26
C VAL A 681 -17.95 -2.23 -9.68
N GLU A 682 -18.95 -3.10 -9.87
CA GLU A 682 -20.26 -2.99 -9.27
C GLU A 682 -20.61 -4.24 -8.48
N ARG A 683 -20.76 -4.08 -7.15
CA ARG A 683 -21.21 -5.10 -6.20
C ARG A 683 -21.83 -4.42 -4.97
N GLU A 684 -22.34 -5.17 -4.00
CA GLU A 684 -23.01 -4.59 -2.82
C GLU A 684 -22.21 -3.51 -2.09
N GLU A 685 -20.89 -3.70 -1.96
CA GLU A 685 -20.01 -2.80 -1.20
C GLU A 685 -19.28 -1.77 -2.09
N ASP A 686 -19.15 -2.02 -3.38
CA ASP A 686 -18.44 -1.18 -4.34
C ASP A 686 -19.39 -0.76 -5.46
N GLN A 687 -19.60 0.53 -5.62
CA GLN A 687 -20.44 1.09 -6.68
C GLN A 687 -19.62 1.96 -7.63
N PRO A 688 -19.90 1.94 -8.93
CA PRO A 688 -19.34 2.92 -9.87
C PRO A 688 -19.68 4.35 -9.44
N SER A 689 -18.79 5.29 -9.70
CA SER A 689 -19.00 6.69 -9.35
C SER A 689 -19.73 7.46 -10.46
N THR A 690 -20.16 8.67 -10.14
CA THR A 690 -20.74 9.61 -11.11
C THR A 690 -19.80 9.90 -12.28
N TYR A 691 -18.48 9.82 -12.10
CA TYR A 691 -17.52 9.99 -13.20
C TYR A 691 -17.51 8.80 -14.15
N PHE A 692 -17.72 7.61 -13.62
CA PHE A 692 -17.92 6.42 -14.45
C PHE A 692 -19.27 6.51 -15.20
N ASP A 693 -20.34 6.96 -14.54
CA ASP A 693 -21.65 7.12 -15.16
C ASP A 693 -21.59 8.07 -16.35
N LEU A 694 -20.89 9.19 -16.20
CA LEU A 694 -20.68 10.15 -17.29
C LEU A 694 -20.00 9.52 -18.51
N ALA A 695 -19.04 8.62 -18.28
CA ALA A 695 -18.36 7.88 -19.35
C ALA A 695 -19.25 6.78 -19.94
N TYR A 696 -19.99 6.07 -19.10
CA TYR A 696 -20.89 4.99 -19.54
C TYR A 696 -22.03 5.52 -20.40
N GLU A 697 -22.68 6.63 -20.01
CA GLU A 697 -23.66 7.34 -20.79
C GLU A 697 -23.12 7.86 -22.13
N PHE A 698 -21.88 8.37 -22.12
CA PHE A 698 -21.23 8.81 -23.36
C PHE A 698 -21.03 7.66 -24.35
N CYS A 699 -20.64 6.49 -23.85
CA CYS A 699 -20.43 5.29 -24.68
C CYS A 699 -21.73 4.62 -25.13
N ASN A 700 -22.84 4.85 -24.40
CA ASN A 700 -24.13 4.19 -24.63
C ASN A 700 -25.29 5.21 -24.71
N PRO A 701 -25.29 6.14 -25.68
CA PRO A 701 -26.24 7.26 -25.73
C PRO A 701 -27.71 6.81 -25.94
N ASP A 702 -27.94 5.61 -26.48
CA ASP A 702 -29.26 5.08 -26.74
C ASP A 702 -29.88 4.32 -25.57
N LEU A 703 -29.12 4.10 -24.46
CA LEU A 703 -29.66 3.42 -23.30
C LEU A 703 -30.49 4.40 -22.43
N PRO A 704 -31.67 3.98 -21.94
CA PRO A 704 -32.39 4.75 -20.96
C PRO A 704 -31.54 4.98 -19.70
N ILE A 705 -31.66 6.16 -19.08
CA ILE A 705 -30.93 6.50 -17.83
C ILE A 705 -31.22 5.49 -16.71
N GLU A 706 -32.40 4.85 -16.70
CA GLU A 706 -32.79 3.82 -15.73
C GLU A 706 -32.33 2.40 -16.11
N ALA A 707 -31.67 2.22 -17.26
CA ALA A 707 -31.20 0.90 -17.69
C ALA A 707 -30.07 0.42 -16.76
N LYS A 708 -30.21 -0.83 -16.29
CA LYS A 708 -29.11 -1.46 -15.52
C LYS A 708 -27.85 -1.55 -16.39
N ARG A 709 -26.71 -1.21 -15.80
CA ARG A 709 -25.41 -1.37 -16.45
C ARG A 709 -25.15 -2.83 -16.79
N ASN A 710 -24.47 -3.05 -17.89
CA ASN A 710 -23.98 -4.38 -18.23
C ASN A 710 -22.75 -4.70 -17.39
N ILE A 711 -22.89 -5.63 -16.44
CA ILE A 711 -21.80 -6.04 -15.54
C ILE A 711 -21.08 -7.23 -16.20
N LEU A 712 -19.84 -7.02 -16.55
CA LEU A 712 -19.05 -7.98 -17.31
C LEU A 712 -18.27 -8.94 -16.38
N LYS A 713 -18.11 -10.16 -16.88
CA LYS A 713 -17.06 -11.08 -16.47
C LYS A 713 -16.00 -11.12 -17.56
N ALA A 714 -14.74 -11.08 -17.15
CA ALA A 714 -13.65 -11.16 -18.11
C ALA A 714 -13.61 -12.58 -18.74
N GLU A 715 -14.08 -12.70 -19.96
CA GLU A 715 -14.14 -13.96 -20.72
C GLU A 715 -13.25 -13.89 -21.96
N ASN A 716 -12.87 -15.05 -22.49
CA ASN A 716 -12.05 -15.16 -23.71
C ASN A 716 -10.72 -14.40 -23.68
N LEU A 717 -10.07 -14.40 -22.51
CA LEU A 717 -8.80 -13.72 -22.28
C LEU A 717 -7.66 -14.32 -23.13
N LEU A 718 -6.75 -13.47 -23.59
CA LEU A 718 -5.63 -13.85 -24.47
C LEU A 718 -4.37 -14.29 -23.69
N SER A 719 -4.51 -14.70 -22.42
CA SER A 719 -3.37 -15.26 -21.67
C SER A 719 -3.10 -16.70 -22.09
N THR A 720 -1.84 -17.12 -22.07
CA THR A 720 -1.44 -18.52 -22.36
C THR A 720 -2.18 -19.50 -21.44
N ALA A 721 -2.34 -19.17 -20.15
CA ALA A 721 -3.07 -19.99 -19.20
C ALA A 721 -4.56 -20.13 -19.57
N HIS A 722 -5.22 -19.04 -20.01
CA HIS A 722 -6.62 -19.08 -20.42
C HIS A 722 -6.80 -19.87 -21.74
N VAL A 723 -5.92 -19.64 -22.71
CA VAL A 723 -5.95 -20.40 -23.98
C VAL A 723 -5.78 -21.89 -23.73
N VAL A 724 -4.80 -22.27 -22.89
CA VAL A 724 -4.60 -23.67 -22.48
C VAL A 724 -5.84 -24.21 -21.77
N SER A 725 -6.42 -23.48 -20.81
CA SER A 725 -7.63 -23.89 -20.10
C SER A 725 -8.82 -24.09 -21.05
N LYS A 726 -9.02 -23.17 -22.00
CA LYS A 726 -10.07 -23.26 -23.02
C LYS A 726 -9.89 -24.48 -23.94
N LEU A 727 -8.66 -24.71 -24.41
CA LEU A 727 -8.34 -25.88 -25.22
C LEU A 727 -8.54 -27.19 -24.45
N ARG A 728 -8.13 -27.23 -23.16
CA ARG A 728 -8.36 -28.37 -22.26
C ARG A 728 -9.86 -28.66 -22.11
N THR A 729 -10.66 -27.62 -21.89
CA THR A 729 -12.12 -27.74 -21.78
C THR A 729 -12.74 -28.28 -23.07
N GLN A 730 -12.28 -27.81 -24.23
CA GLN A 730 -12.73 -28.31 -25.53
C GLN A 730 -12.36 -29.78 -25.76
N VAL A 731 -11.15 -30.21 -25.35
CA VAL A 731 -10.73 -31.61 -25.40
C VAL A 731 -11.59 -32.48 -24.51
N ILE A 732 -11.77 -32.05 -23.23
CA ILE A 732 -12.47 -32.86 -22.21
C ILE A 732 -13.98 -32.94 -22.52
N ASN A 733 -14.62 -31.80 -22.81
CA ASN A 733 -16.07 -31.71 -22.89
C ASN A 733 -16.61 -31.98 -24.30
N GLN A 734 -15.80 -31.69 -25.35
CA GLN A 734 -16.24 -31.76 -26.75
C GLN A 734 -15.46 -32.80 -27.58
N GLY A 735 -14.40 -33.40 -27.05
CA GLY A 735 -13.56 -34.36 -27.76
C GLY A 735 -12.81 -33.75 -28.98
N SER A 736 -12.54 -32.41 -28.95
CA SER A 736 -11.95 -31.69 -30.10
C SER A 736 -10.54 -32.16 -30.40
N LYS A 737 -10.35 -32.74 -31.60
CA LYS A 737 -9.04 -33.18 -32.09
C LYS A 737 -8.12 -32.01 -32.43
N GLU A 738 -8.67 -30.89 -32.90
CA GLU A 738 -7.92 -29.68 -33.21
C GLU A 738 -7.35 -29.02 -31.92
N ALA A 739 -8.17 -28.95 -30.88
CA ALA A 739 -7.72 -28.47 -29.58
C ALA A 739 -6.61 -29.36 -28.97
N ALA A 740 -6.74 -30.69 -29.13
CA ALA A 740 -5.72 -31.65 -28.71
C ALA A 740 -4.40 -31.49 -29.51
N ALA A 741 -4.48 -31.27 -30.83
CA ALA A 741 -3.30 -31.02 -31.63
C ALA A 741 -2.60 -29.71 -31.27
N THR A 742 -3.38 -28.66 -30.99
CA THR A 742 -2.87 -27.37 -30.53
C THR A 742 -2.19 -27.48 -29.15
N LEU A 743 -2.82 -28.18 -28.19
CA LEU A 743 -2.23 -28.46 -26.88
C LEU A 743 -0.92 -29.23 -26.99
N LYS A 744 -0.84 -30.21 -27.88
CA LYS A 744 0.39 -30.95 -28.12
C LYS A 744 1.52 -30.06 -28.65
N ALA A 745 1.23 -29.12 -29.55
CA ALA A 745 2.20 -28.16 -30.05
C ALA A 745 2.66 -27.18 -28.94
N LEU A 746 1.74 -26.71 -28.08
CA LEU A 746 2.05 -25.86 -26.96
C LEU A 746 2.89 -26.59 -25.88
N ALA A 747 2.58 -27.88 -25.62
CA ALA A 747 3.37 -28.73 -24.73
C ALA A 747 4.80 -28.92 -25.24
N ALA A 748 4.95 -29.19 -26.57
CA ALA A 748 6.27 -29.32 -27.19
C ALA A 748 7.09 -28.00 -27.11
N SER A 749 6.41 -26.86 -27.02
CA SER A 749 7.02 -25.53 -26.82
C SER A 749 7.27 -25.20 -25.35
N GLY A 750 7.00 -26.13 -24.43
CA GLY A 750 7.24 -25.93 -22.99
C GLY A 750 6.22 -25.01 -22.28
N ILE A 751 5.04 -24.82 -22.88
CA ILE A 751 3.99 -23.99 -22.25
C ILE A 751 3.37 -24.75 -21.08
N ALA A 752 3.43 -24.18 -19.90
CA ALA A 752 2.92 -24.76 -18.66
C ALA A 752 1.42 -25.11 -18.73
N GLY A 753 1.06 -26.30 -18.26
CA GLY A 753 -0.31 -26.82 -18.27
C GLY A 753 -0.84 -27.30 -19.63
N ALA A 754 -0.07 -27.18 -20.71
CA ALA A 754 -0.45 -27.73 -22.02
C ALA A 754 -0.25 -29.25 -22.09
N ASP A 755 0.76 -29.78 -21.39
CA ASP A 755 1.00 -31.21 -21.30
C ASP A 755 -0.06 -31.88 -20.42
N PRO A 756 -0.69 -32.99 -20.85
CA PRO A 756 -1.61 -33.76 -20.01
C PRO A 756 -1.03 -34.17 -18.66
N ALA A 757 0.28 -34.35 -18.54
CA ALA A 757 0.95 -34.65 -17.28
C ALA A 757 0.84 -33.52 -16.26
N ASP A 758 0.69 -32.25 -16.72
CA ASP A 758 0.52 -31.07 -15.87
C ASP A 758 -0.94 -30.76 -15.53
N TRP A 759 -1.92 -31.46 -16.16
CA TRP A 759 -3.34 -31.08 -16.05
C TRP A 759 -3.91 -31.22 -14.66
N TYR A 760 -3.38 -32.09 -13.89
CA TYR A 760 -3.90 -32.35 -12.56
C TYR A 760 -3.31 -31.42 -11.49
N GLY A 761 -2.43 -30.47 -11.90
CA GLY A 761 -1.96 -29.34 -11.08
C GLY A 761 -1.37 -29.71 -9.73
N ILE A 762 -1.30 -30.99 -9.47
CA ILE A 762 -0.94 -31.55 -8.19
C ILE A 762 0.39 -32.24 -8.45
N LYS A 763 1.45 -31.77 -7.81
CA LYS A 763 2.64 -32.59 -7.61
C LYS A 763 2.15 -33.97 -7.18
N LEU A 764 2.72 -35.04 -7.72
CA LEU A 764 2.42 -36.41 -7.31
C LEU A 764 2.21 -36.43 -5.82
N ILE A 765 1.08 -36.98 -5.38
CA ILE A 765 0.76 -37.09 -3.95
C ILE A 765 1.98 -37.67 -3.28
N SER A 766 2.59 -36.91 -2.38
CA SER A 766 3.84 -37.31 -1.69
C SER A 766 3.66 -38.61 -0.86
N SER A 767 2.45 -38.86 -0.41
CA SER A 767 2.07 -40.10 0.29
C SER A 767 0.58 -40.37 0.10
N ASP A 768 0.22 -41.60 -0.22
CA ASP A 768 -1.17 -42.09 -0.20
C ASP A 768 -1.54 -42.74 1.16
N ALA A 769 -0.70 -42.56 2.16
CA ALA A 769 -0.98 -43.04 3.51
C ALA A 769 -2.08 -42.19 4.17
N PRO A 770 -2.89 -42.77 5.05
CA PRO A 770 -3.81 -42.03 5.90
C PRO A 770 -3.02 -41.08 6.82
N ALA A 771 -3.63 -39.98 7.23
CA ALA A 771 -2.99 -39.00 8.12
C ALA A 771 -2.62 -39.65 9.50
N ILE A 772 -3.43 -40.63 9.96
CA ILE A 772 -3.17 -41.40 11.17
C ILE A 772 -3.33 -42.87 10.80
N ALA A 773 -2.32 -43.68 11.09
CA ALA A 773 -2.34 -45.11 10.77
C ALA A 773 -3.54 -45.82 11.42
N ALA A 774 -4.01 -46.94 10.82
CA ALA A 774 -5.24 -47.59 11.22
C ALA A 774 -5.18 -48.20 12.65
N ASP A 775 -3.99 -48.50 13.14
CA ASP A 775 -3.67 -49.03 14.46
C ASP A 775 -3.43 -47.96 15.55
N GLN A 776 -3.50 -46.68 15.16
CA GLN A 776 -3.27 -45.54 16.07
C GLN A 776 -4.58 -44.86 16.46
N ASP A 777 -4.62 -44.37 17.70
CA ASP A 777 -5.74 -43.57 18.20
C ASP A 777 -5.77 -42.15 17.59
N VAL A 778 -6.99 -41.72 17.30
CA VAL A 778 -7.26 -40.34 16.78
C VAL A 778 -7.64 -39.47 17.97
N ARG A 779 -6.82 -38.45 18.25
CA ARG A 779 -7.13 -37.47 19.31
C ARG A 779 -8.23 -36.53 18.85
N ILE A 780 -9.31 -36.47 19.63
CA ILE A 780 -10.51 -35.67 19.31
C ILE A 780 -10.84 -34.76 20.48
N SER A 781 -11.08 -33.46 20.16
CA SER A 781 -11.71 -32.52 21.08
C SER A 781 -13.16 -32.28 20.66
N PRO A 782 -14.10 -32.01 21.60
CA PRO A 782 -15.50 -31.75 21.28
C PRO A 782 -15.68 -30.63 20.22
N SER A 783 -15.01 -29.50 20.39
CA SER A 783 -15.01 -28.40 19.39
C SER A 783 -14.32 -28.78 18.07
N GLY A 784 -13.43 -29.81 18.11
CA GLY A 784 -12.80 -30.31 16.88
C GLY A 784 -13.79 -31.11 16.02
N VAL A 785 -14.75 -31.85 16.65
CA VAL A 785 -15.81 -32.51 15.90
C VAL A 785 -16.71 -31.51 15.17
N GLU A 786 -17.13 -30.49 15.87
CA GLU A 786 -17.95 -29.43 15.30
C GLU A 786 -17.26 -28.74 14.07
N LYS A 787 -16.01 -28.34 14.23
CA LYS A 787 -15.21 -27.77 13.14
C LYS A 787 -15.04 -28.74 11.95
N PHE A 788 -14.86 -30.01 12.23
CA PHE A 788 -14.74 -31.03 11.19
C PHE A 788 -16.04 -31.24 10.42
N ASP A 789 -17.18 -31.22 11.11
CA ASP A 789 -18.52 -31.30 10.50
C ASP A 789 -18.80 -30.05 9.63
N GLU A 790 -18.39 -28.84 10.08
CA GLU A 790 -18.49 -27.61 9.30
C GLU A 790 -17.63 -27.62 8.02
N CYS A 791 -16.34 -27.97 8.13
CA CYS A 791 -15.42 -28.05 7.00
C CYS A 791 -14.17 -28.90 7.35
N GLN A 792 -14.08 -30.07 6.74
CA GLN A 792 -12.98 -31.03 7.01
C GLN A 792 -11.61 -30.44 6.65
N LEU A 793 -11.50 -29.73 5.51
CA LEU A 793 -10.25 -29.09 5.08
C LEU A 793 -9.81 -28.01 6.07
N ARG A 794 -10.72 -27.15 6.52
CA ARG A 794 -10.42 -26.11 7.51
C ARG A 794 -9.91 -26.75 8.81
N TRP A 795 -10.62 -27.74 9.34
CA TRP A 795 -10.21 -28.45 10.55
C TRP A 795 -8.81 -29.05 10.40
N PHE A 796 -8.53 -29.71 9.27
CA PHE A 796 -7.23 -30.32 9.01
C PHE A 796 -6.11 -29.27 8.98
N LEU A 797 -6.28 -28.19 8.24
CA LEU A 797 -5.27 -27.13 8.11
C LEU A 797 -5.05 -26.40 9.45
N GLU A 798 -6.12 -26.04 10.17
CA GLU A 798 -6.00 -25.40 11.50
C GLU A 798 -5.31 -26.32 12.51
N THR A 799 -5.62 -27.59 12.52
CA THR A 799 -5.01 -28.58 13.43
C THR A 799 -3.52 -28.80 13.12
N HIS A 800 -3.12 -28.63 11.87
CA HIS A 800 -1.73 -28.77 11.41
C HIS A 800 -1.02 -27.41 11.20
N GLY A 801 -1.61 -26.32 11.72
CA GLY A 801 -0.97 -25.06 11.91
C GLY A 801 -1.32 -23.89 11.00
N GLY A 802 -2.41 -24.02 10.34
CA GLY A 802 -3.01 -22.90 9.65
C GLY A 802 -3.74 -21.93 10.59
N GLN A 803 -3.28 -21.78 11.84
CA GLN A 803 -3.85 -20.78 12.77
C GLN A 803 -2.80 -19.73 13.09
N ASP A 804 -3.18 -18.47 12.97
CA ASP A 804 -2.50 -17.36 13.60
C ASP A 804 -2.69 -17.43 15.13
N GLY A 805 -1.87 -16.73 15.89
CA GLY A 805 -1.96 -16.69 17.36
C GLY A 805 -3.35 -16.26 17.85
N ASN A 806 -3.60 -16.41 19.14
CA ASN A 806 -4.88 -16.01 19.75
C ASN A 806 -5.18 -14.54 19.50
N THR A 807 -6.38 -14.26 19.03
CA THR A 807 -6.89 -12.89 18.91
C THR A 807 -7.25 -12.34 20.31
N THR A 808 -7.30 -11.01 20.45
CA THR A 808 -7.74 -10.35 21.69
C THR A 808 -9.10 -10.87 22.17
N ALA A 809 -10.03 -11.16 21.25
CA ALA A 809 -11.33 -11.74 21.59
C ALA A 809 -11.22 -13.14 22.19
N GLN A 810 -10.32 -13.96 21.68
CA GLN A 810 -10.05 -15.31 22.24
C GLN A 810 -9.38 -15.23 23.61
N LEU A 811 -8.43 -14.31 23.80
CA LEU A 811 -7.79 -14.05 25.09
C LEU A 811 -8.82 -13.60 26.13
N ILE A 812 -9.74 -12.71 25.80
CA ILE A 812 -10.86 -12.30 26.66
C ILE A 812 -11.71 -13.53 27.03
N GLY A 813 -12.04 -14.37 26.05
CA GLY A 813 -12.79 -15.62 26.31
C GLY A 813 -12.09 -16.49 27.35
N ILE A 814 -10.80 -16.76 27.17
CA ILE A 814 -9.98 -17.58 28.10
C ILE A 814 -10.01 -16.97 29.52
N VAL A 815 -9.89 -15.66 29.64
CA VAL A 815 -9.90 -14.94 30.93
C VAL A 815 -11.29 -15.06 31.59
N ILE A 816 -12.38 -14.91 30.84
CA ILE A 816 -13.74 -15.04 31.40
C ILE A 816 -13.99 -16.46 31.91
N HIS A 817 -13.58 -17.52 31.18
CA HIS A 817 -13.68 -18.89 31.69
C HIS A 817 -12.86 -19.08 32.98
N LYS A 818 -11.66 -18.48 33.04
CA LYS A 818 -10.85 -18.56 34.27
C LYS A 818 -11.51 -17.83 35.43
N PHE A 819 -12.14 -16.72 35.23
CA PHE A 819 -12.90 -16.02 36.26
C PHE A 819 -14.17 -16.79 36.69
N ALA A 820 -14.85 -17.45 35.76
CA ALA A 820 -15.95 -18.33 36.09
C ALA A 820 -15.51 -19.52 36.98
N GLU A 821 -14.35 -20.10 36.70
CA GLU A 821 -13.71 -21.12 37.53
C GLU A 821 -13.39 -20.63 38.95
N LEU A 822 -12.73 -19.42 39.04
CA LEU A 822 -12.33 -18.79 40.31
C LEU A 822 -13.55 -18.44 41.17
N ALA A 823 -14.64 -18.01 40.57
CA ALA A 823 -15.87 -17.66 41.26
C ALA A 823 -16.47 -18.86 42.01
N GLU A 824 -16.25 -20.06 41.55
CA GLU A 824 -16.77 -21.29 42.17
C GLU A 824 -15.77 -21.92 43.15
N LYS A 825 -14.47 -21.80 42.93
CA LYS A 825 -13.41 -22.38 43.74
C LYS A 825 -13.06 -21.52 44.97
N GLU A 826 -13.08 -20.21 44.83
CA GLU A 826 -12.60 -19.27 45.84
C GLU A 826 -13.75 -18.42 46.45
N ASP A 827 -15.00 -18.66 46.06
CA ASP A 827 -16.20 -17.93 46.44
C ASP A 827 -16.06 -16.42 46.30
N THR A 828 -15.39 -15.98 45.20
CA THR A 828 -15.18 -14.56 44.90
C THR A 828 -16.47 -13.93 44.40
N ASN A 829 -16.67 -12.68 44.80
CA ASN A 829 -17.82 -11.91 44.32
C ASN A 829 -17.52 -11.10 43.07
N LEU A 830 -18.59 -10.61 42.39
CA LEU A 830 -18.48 -9.87 41.13
C LEU A 830 -17.58 -8.63 41.24
N ALA A 831 -17.64 -7.87 42.37
CA ALA A 831 -16.84 -6.66 42.53
C ALA A 831 -15.35 -6.96 42.57
N GLN A 832 -14.94 -7.99 43.32
CA GLN A 832 -13.55 -8.45 43.41
C GLN A 832 -13.02 -8.92 42.03
N GLN A 833 -13.82 -9.64 41.25
CA GLN A 833 -13.40 -10.09 39.93
C GLN A 833 -13.28 -8.95 38.91
N ILE A 834 -14.14 -7.93 38.98
CA ILE A 834 -14.03 -6.74 38.15
C ILE A 834 -12.74 -5.97 38.49
N GLU A 835 -12.44 -5.80 39.77
CA GLU A 835 -11.20 -5.16 40.22
C GLU A 835 -9.95 -5.88 39.73
N LEU A 836 -9.94 -7.23 39.86
CA LEU A 836 -8.85 -8.07 39.38
C LEU A 836 -8.68 -8.00 37.85
N LEU A 837 -9.78 -7.97 37.10
CA LEU A 837 -9.77 -7.78 35.65
C LEU A 837 -9.20 -6.42 35.26
N GLU A 838 -9.62 -5.36 35.93
CA GLU A 838 -9.17 -3.99 35.66
C GLU A 838 -7.69 -3.81 35.97
N ALA A 839 -7.22 -4.35 37.08
CA ALA A 839 -5.80 -4.32 37.45
C ALA A 839 -4.87 -5.03 36.44
N ASN A 840 -5.35 -6.09 35.82
CA ASN A 840 -4.58 -6.93 34.91
C ASN A 840 -4.94 -6.74 33.43
N TRP A 841 -5.78 -5.75 33.08
CA TRP A 841 -6.28 -5.58 31.73
C TRP A 841 -5.18 -5.45 30.66
N LYS A 842 -4.07 -4.81 30.98
CA LYS A 842 -2.93 -4.65 30.08
C LYS A 842 -2.25 -5.97 29.66
N LEU A 843 -2.43 -7.04 30.44
CA LEU A 843 -1.94 -8.38 30.10
C LEU A 843 -2.86 -9.08 29.11
N VAL A 844 -4.12 -8.69 29.08
CA VAL A 844 -5.16 -9.27 28.20
C VAL A 844 -5.21 -8.53 26.87
N ASP A 845 -5.08 -7.21 26.92
CA ASP A 845 -5.17 -6.31 25.78
C ASP A 845 -4.08 -5.25 25.86
N ALA A 846 -3.06 -5.38 24.99
CA ALA A 846 -1.95 -4.45 24.91
C ALA A 846 -2.31 -3.14 24.19
N GLU A 847 -3.46 -3.09 23.50
CA GLU A 847 -3.95 -1.89 22.83
C GLU A 847 -4.39 -0.81 23.82
N THR A 848 -4.38 0.42 23.36
CA THR A 848 -4.80 1.58 24.14
C THR A 848 -5.90 2.34 23.38
N GLY A 849 -6.69 3.13 24.10
CA GLY A 849 -7.71 3.96 23.48
C GLY A 849 -9.13 3.41 23.61
N TRP A 850 -10.03 3.82 22.68
CA TRP A 850 -11.45 3.49 22.77
C TRP A 850 -11.76 2.00 22.49
N ILE A 851 -10.99 1.36 21.62
CA ILE A 851 -11.15 -0.07 21.27
C ILE A 851 -10.92 -0.92 22.53
N SER A 852 -9.81 -0.71 23.23
CA SER A 852 -9.50 -1.43 24.47
C SER A 852 -10.54 -1.16 25.58
N ARG A 853 -11.02 0.08 25.71
CA ARG A 853 -12.11 0.40 26.65
C ARG A 853 -13.41 -0.34 26.33
N THR A 854 -13.76 -0.44 25.05
CA THR A 854 -14.94 -1.19 24.60
C THR A 854 -14.79 -2.68 24.88
N SER A 855 -13.62 -3.26 24.59
CA SER A 855 -13.29 -4.67 24.87
C SER A 855 -13.35 -4.96 26.37
N LYS A 856 -12.81 -4.06 27.22
CA LYS A 856 -12.90 -4.17 28.68
C LYS A 856 -14.36 -4.09 29.17
N GLY A 857 -15.14 -3.14 28.66
CA GLY A 857 -16.56 -3.02 29.02
C GLY A 857 -17.34 -4.28 28.65
N ARG A 858 -17.04 -4.90 27.50
CA ARG A 858 -17.62 -6.18 27.09
C ARG A 858 -17.23 -7.34 28.03
N ALA A 859 -15.96 -7.45 28.42
CA ALA A 859 -15.49 -8.45 29.38
C ALA A 859 -16.21 -8.31 30.75
N ILE A 860 -16.35 -7.08 31.25
CA ILE A 860 -17.11 -6.79 32.49
C ILE A 860 -18.59 -7.20 32.35
N LEU A 861 -19.20 -6.97 31.18
CA LEU A 861 -20.56 -7.39 30.91
C LEU A 861 -20.71 -8.92 30.96
N MET A 862 -19.75 -9.65 30.38
CA MET A 862 -19.75 -11.11 30.42
C MET A 862 -19.66 -11.64 31.85
N LEU A 863 -18.82 -11.05 32.72
CA LEU A 863 -18.75 -11.40 34.13
C LEU A 863 -20.10 -11.14 34.82
N LYS A 864 -20.72 -10.00 34.59
CA LYS A 864 -22.06 -9.69 35.14
C LYS A 864 -23.11 -10.72 34.70
N ARG A 865 -23.06 -11.17 33.43
CA ARG A 865 -23.98 -12.21 32.93
C ARG A 865 -23.72 -13.58 33.55
N PHE A 866 -22.46 -13.91 33.80
CA PHE A 866 -22.11 -15.14 34.51
C PHE A 866 -22.71 -15.15 35.94
N TYR A 867 -22.57 -14.06 36.70
CA TYR A 867 -23.15 -13.98 38.06
C TYR A 867 -24.68 -13.96 38.04
N GLN A 868 -25.31 -13.30 37.08
CA GLN A 868 -26.75 -13.34 36.86
C GLN A 868 -27.25 -14.76 36.53
N TYR A 869 -26.46 -15.52 35.76
CA TYR A 869 -26.76 -16.94 35.50
C TYR A 869 -26.72 -17.75 36.81
N ARG A 870 -25.71 -17.55 37.65
CA ARG A 870 -25.60 -18.23 38.95
C ARG A 870 -26.84 -17.97 39.82
N GLU A 871 -27.27 -16.72 39.93
CA GLU A 871 -28.47 -16.35 40.69
C GLU A 871 -29.74 -16.95 40.11
N PHE A 872 -29.90 -16.88 38.79
CA PHE A 872 -31.06 -17.43 38.10
C PHE A 872 -31.21 -18.93 38.27
N ILE A 873 -30.10 -19.68 38.24
CA ILE A 873 -30.13 -21.12 38.26
C ILE A 873 -30.15 -21.72 39.68
N ALA A 874 -29.81 -20.94 40.70
CA ALA A 874 -29.66 -21.42 42.10
C ALA A 874 -30.95 -22.05 42.69
N GLN A 875 -32.12 -21.71 42.17
CA GLN A 875 -33.41 -22.28 42.59
C GLN A 875 -33.78 -23.57 41.83
N GLN A 876 -33.08 -23.88 40.75
CA GLN A 876 -33.42 -25.00 39.85
C GLN A 876 -32.37 -26.11 39.90
N ARG A 877 -31.10 -25.72 40.06
CA ARG A 877 -29.95 -26.63 40.03
C ARG A 877 -28.85 -26.14 41.00
N THR A 878 -28.08 -27.08 41.55
CA THR A 878 -26.95 -26.76 42.44
C THR A 878 -25.64 -26.99 41.71
N PHE A 879 -24.64 -26.15 41.99
CA PHE A 879 -23.29 -26.31 41.50
C PHE A 879 -22.67 -27.61 42.01
N LYS A 880 -22.00 -28.35 41.14
CA LYS A 880 -21.26 -29.59 41.51
C LYS A 880 -19.77 -29.44 41.27
N GLU A 881 -19.36 -29.10 40.06
CA GLU A 881 -17.96 -29.02 39.67
C GLU A 881 -17.74 -28.05 38.50
N SER A 882 -16.58 -27.40 38.42
CA SER A 882 -16.16 -26.53 37.30
C SER A 882 -14.86 -27.04 36.70
N GLU A 883 -14.68 -26.79 35.37
CA GLU A 883 -13.47 -27.12 34.62
C GLU A 883 -13.06 -28.61 34.72
N ALA A 884 -14.07 -29.47 34.84
CA ALA A 884 -13.91 -30.91 35.00
C ALA A 884 -13.30 -31.57 33.74
N THR A 885 -12.21 -32.28 33.88
CA THR A 885 -11.49 -32.90 32.77
C THR A 885 -11.80 -34.39 32.67
N TYR A 886 -12.27 -34.81 31.51
CA TYR A 886 -12.57 -36.18 31.19
C TYR A 886 -11.68 -36.67 30.04
N LYS A 887 -11.20 -37.94 30.16
CA LYS A 887 -10.48 -38.65 29.10
C LYS A 887 -11.04 -40.01 28.96
N PHE A 888 -11.45 -40.43 27.78
CA PHE A 888 -12.03 -41.73 27.49
C PHE A 888 -11.88 -42.11 26.03
N ASN A 889 -12.06 -43.36 25.70
CA ASN A 889 -11.99 -43.86 24.34
C ASN A 889 -13.37 -44.32 23.86
N ILE A 890 -13.67 -44.02 22.58
CA ILE A 890 -14.79 -44.60 21.83
C ILE A 890 -14.20 -45.14 20.53
N GLY A 891 -14.15 -46.48 20.38
CA GLY A 891 -13.40 -47.10 19.30
C GLY A 891 -11.95 -46.61 19.29
N ARG A 892 -11.48 -46.09 18.17
CA ARG A 892 -10.14 -45.48 18.06
C ARG A 892 -10.10 -43.97 18.38
N ALA A 893 -11.21 -43.40 18.79
CA ALA A 893 -11.27 -41.99 19.20
C ALA A 893 -10.76 -41.81 20.63
N LEU A 894 -9.64 -41.17 20.85
CA LEU A 894 -9.17 -40.72 22.14
C LEU A 894 -9.70 -39.31 22.41
N ILE A 895 -10.73 -39.22 23.25
CA ILE A 895 -11.42 -37.99 23.56
C ILE A 895 -10.82 -37.35 24.81
N SER A 896 -10.50 -36.09 24.72
CA SER A 896 -10.14 -35.29 25.89
C SER A 896 -11.04 -34.04 25.87
N CYS A 897 -11.84 -33.90 26.91
CA CYS A 897 -12.74 -32.75 27.04
C CYS A 897 -12.62 -32.11 28.42
N LYS A 898 -12.88 -30.84 28.48
CA LYS A 898 -12.92 -30.03 29.68
C LYS A 898 -14.26 -29.33 29.71
N ILE A 899 -15.04 -29.55 30.74
CA ILE A 899 -16.42 -29.09 30.88
C ILE A 899 -16.42 -27.88 31.80
N ASP A 900 -16.94 -26.74 31.32
CA ASP A 900 -16.92 -25.48 32.06
C ASP A 900 -17.63 -25.58 33.42
N ARG A 901 -18.83 -26.22 33.44
CA ARG A 901 -19.62 -26.35 34.65
C ARG A 901 -20.54 -27.57 34.62
N ILE A 902 -20.60 -28.30 35.73
CA ILE A 902 -21.53 -29.37 35.97
C ILE A 902 -22.44 -28.98 37.14
N GLU A 903 -23.72 -29.16 36.97
CA GLU A 903 -24.76 -28.85 37.96
C GLU A 903 -25.53 -30.13 38.31
N THR A 904 -26.18 -30.13 39.44
CA THR A 904 -27.09 -31.21 39.88
C THR A 904 -28.52 -30.65 39.90
N THR A 905 -29.42 -31.31 39.24
CA THR A 905 -30.85 -30.99 39.25
C THR A 905 -31.51 -31.37 40.60
N LEU A 906 -32.71 -30.93 40.88
CA LEU A 906 -33.43 -31.22 42.13
C LEU A 906 -33.75 -32.73 42.31
N ASP A 907 -33.85 -33.47 41.21
CA ASP A 907 -34.02 -34.92 41.18
C ASP A 907 -32.67 -35.70 41.20
N GLY A 908 -31.56 -35.03 41.44
CA GLY A 908 -30.23 -35.59 41.63
C GLY A 908 -29.46 -35.96 40.35
N LYS A 909 -29.99 -35.64 39.16
CA LYS A 909 -29.31 -35.92 37.91
C LYS A 909 -28.31 -34.83 37.57
N LEU A 910 -27.32 -35.18 36.75
CA LEU A 910 -26.29 -34.21 36.31
C LEU A 910 -26.75 -33.40 35.09
N TYR A 911 -26.35 -32.14 35.08
CA TYR A 911 -26.64 -31.19 33.99
C TYR A 911 -25.36 -30.49 33.56
N VAL A 912 -25.08 -30.47 32.26
CA VAL A 912 -23.85 -29.92 31.73
C VAL A 912 -24.09 -28.49 31.25
N VAL A 913 -23.18 -27.59 31.54
CA VAL A 913 -23.23 -26.19 31.11
C VAL A 913 -21.91 -25.78 30.46
N ASP A 914 -22.01 -25.13 29.30
CA ASP A 914 -20.88 -24.58 28.56
C ASP A 914 -21.10 -23.07 28.31
N PHE A 915 -20.14 -22.24 28.67
CA PHE A 915 -20.21 -20.80 28.54
C PHE A 915 -19.66 -20.33 27.19
N LYS A 916 -20.45 -19.60 26.46
CA LYS A 916 -20.08 -19.01 25.18
C LYS A 916 -19.80 -17.51 25.31
N THR A 917 -18.56 -17.11 25.01
CA THR A 917 -18.07 -15.74 25.05
C THR A 917 -18.05 -15.07 23.65
N GLY A 918 -18.38 -15.81 22.61
CA GLY A 918 -18.50 -15.33 21.23
C GLY A 918 -19.85 -14.66 20.94
N LYS A 919 -19.92 -13.82 19.89
CA LYS A 919 -21.18 -13.19 19.43
C LYS A 919 -22.10 -14.14 18.66
N GLY A 920 -21.57 -15.20 18.08
CA GLY A 920 -22.34 -16.18 17.30
C GLY A 920 -23.38 -16.89 18.16
N ARG A 921 -24.60 -17.07 17.65
CA ARG A 921 -25.70 -17.77 18.30
C ARG A 921 -26.14 -18.90 17.40
N ILE A 922 -26.14 -20.12 17.92
CA ILE A 922 -26.78 -21.23 17.22
C ILE A 922 -28.29 -21.17 17.38
N THR A 923 -29.03 -21.75 16.43
CA THR A 923 -30.48 -21.85 16.55
C THR A 923 -30.85 -22.85 17.64
N LYS A 924 -32.11 -22.81 18.12
CA LYS A 924 -32.59 -23.81 19.07
C LYS A 924 -32.57 -25.23 18.50
N ASN A 925 -32.78 -25.35 17.19
CA ASN A 925 -32.76 -26.65 16.52
C ASN A 925 -31.34 -27.21 16.41
N ASP A 926 -30.36 -26.36 16.07
CA ASP A 926 -28.95 -26.77 15.97
C ASP A 926 -28.40 -27.17 17.32
N ALA A 927 -28.87 -26.57 18.42
CA ALA A 927 -28.46 -26.96 19.78
C ALA A 927 -28.86 -28.38 20.12
N LEU A 928 -29.93 -28.93 19.58
CA LEU A 928 -30.37 -30.28 19.82
C LEU A 928 -29.38 -31.33 19.31
N THR A 929 -28.60 -31.00 18.27
CA THR A 929 -27.63 -31.87 17.61
C THR A 929 -26.17 -31.42 17.80
N ASP A 930 -25.93 -30.40 18.64
CA ASP A 930 -24.60 -29.86 18.92
C ASP A 930 -23.66 -30.96 19.44
N ALA A 931 -22.58 -31.17 18.70
CA ALA A 931 -21.64 -32.30 18.99
C ALA A 931 -20.87 -32.07 20.28
N GLN A 932 -20.51 -30.85 20.63
CA GLN A 932 -19.76 -30.53 21.84
C GLN A 932 -20.57 -30.89 23.08
N MET A 933 -21.82 -30.49 23.13
CA MET A 933 -22.73 -30.80 24.24
C MET A 933 -23.04 -32.29 24.33
N GLN A 934 -23.22 -32.97 23.19
CA GLN A 934 -23.41 -34.44 23.17
C GLN A 934 -22.22 -35.17 23.79
N ILE A 935 -21.00 -34.79 23.44
CA ILE A 935 -19.77 -35.38 23.97
C ILE A 935 -19.63 -35.09 25.46
N TYR A 936 -19.97 -33.91 25.91
CA TYR A 936 -19.94 -33.54 27.32
C TYR A 936 -20.94 -34.33 28.15
N GLN A 937 -22.20 -34.48 27.69
CA GLN A 937 -23.17 -35.35 28.35
C GLN A 937 -22.69 -36.81 28.39
N TYR A 938 -22.08 -37.30 27.31
CA TYR A 938 -21.52 -38.64 27.24
C TYR A 938 -20.40 -38.85 28.31
N ALA A 939 -19.51 -37.88 28.45
CA ALA A 939 -18.39 -37.91 29.38
C ALA A 939 -18.83 -37.95 30.87
N VAL A 940 -19.90 -37.24 31.21
CA VAL A 940 -20.40 -37.12 32.58
C VAL A 940 -21.14 -38.40 33.03
N GLY A 941 -21.70 -39.18 32.12
CA GLY A 941 -22.32 -40.47 32.45
C GLY A 941 -23.74 -40.64 31.92
N ALA A 942 -24.39 -41.74 32.38
CA ALA A 942 -25.72 -42.12 31.88
C ALA A 942 -26.87 -41.35 32.53
N ASP A 943 -26.65 -40.78 33.72
CA ASP A 943 -27.69 -40.05 34.50
C ASP A 943 -27.64 -38.53 34.25
N THR A 944 -27.60 -38.09 32.98
CA THR A 944 -27.69 -36.69 32.63
C THR A 944 -29.13 -36.24 32.35
N ALA A 945 -29.51 -35.09 32.88
CA ALA A 945 -30.81 -34.46 32.60
C ALA A 945 -30.77 -33.57 31.35
N GLY A 946 -29.59 -33.33 30.74
CA GLY A 946 -29.38 -32.55 29.57
C GLY A 946 -28.16 -31.63 29.65
N ALA A 947 -28.05 -30.69 28.70
CA ALA A 947 -26.97 -29.70 28.63
C ALA A 947 -27.48 -28.36 28.17
N SER A 948 -26.72 -27.32 28.44
CA SER A 948 -27.08 -25.95 28.04
C SER A 948 -25.84 -25.14 27.60
N LEU A 949 -25.96 -24.45 26.46
CA LEU A 949 -25.04 -23.37 26.09
C LEU A 949 -25.56 -22.08 26.72
N VAL A 950 -24.71 -21.38 27.46
CA VAL A 950 -25.03 -20.11 28.11
C VAL A 950 -24.22 -18.99 27.48
N TYR A 951 -24.89 -18.05 26.82
CA TYR A 951 -24.22 -16.95 26.11
C TYR A 951 -23.96 -15.78 27.05
N LEU A 952 -22.72 -15.55 27.39
CA LEU A 952 -22.29 -14.47 28.29
C LEU A 952 -22.20 -13.11 27.57
N ASP A 953 -21.92 -13.10 26.28
CA ASP A 953 -21.91 -11.89 25.45
C ASP A 953 -23.32 -11.60 24.87
N SER A 954 -24.28 -11.31 25.76
CA SER A 954 -25.66 -11.01 25.39
C SER A 954 -26.07 -9.63 25.86
N GLU A 955 -26.73 -8.87 25.00
CA GLU A 955 -27.32 -7.57 25.32
C GLU A 955 -28.62 -7.71 26.13
N ASN A 956 -29.21 -8.88 26.16
CA ASN A 956 -30.42 -9.18 26.87
C ASN A 956 -30.21 -9.09 28.40
N LYS A 957 -31.21 -8.58 29.14
CA LYS A 957 -31.16 -8.47 30.61
C LYS A 957 -31.11 -9.83 31.32
N LYS A 958 -31.54 -10.90 30.66
CA LYS A 958 -31.53 -12.26 31.19
C LYS A 958 -30.47 -13.10 30.48
N PRO A 959 -29.88 -14.12 31.14
CA PRO A 959 -28.99 -15.05 30.49
C PRO A 959 -29.72 -15.74 29.30
N GLU A 960 -29.04 -15.79 28.16
CA GLU A 960 -29.60 -16.47 26.98
C GLU A 960 -29.05 -17.88 26.92
N THR A 961 -29.94 -18.87 26.88
CA THR A 961 -29.56 -20.28 26.87
C THR A 961 -30.04 -21.00 25.62
N ARG A 962 -29.34 -22.08 25.28
CA ARG A 962 -29.76 -23.08 24.30
C ARG A 962 -29.61 -24.45 24.94
N ASP A 963 -30.75 -25.12 25.13
CA ASP A 963 -30.82 -26.34 25.89
C ASP A 963 -30.81 -27.53 24.94
N GLN A 964 -30.13 -28.62 25.38
CA GLN A 964 -30.10 -29.92 24.72
C GLN A 964 -30.68 -30.97 25.67
N MET A 965 -31.56 -31.79 25.15
CA MET A 965 -32.18 -32.89 25.86
C MET A 965 -31.13 -34.00 26.17
N PRO A 966 -31.44 -34.94 27.09
CA PRO A 966 -30.58 -36.09 27.30
C PRO A 966 -30.29 -36.86 26.01
N ILE A 967 -29.05 -37.31 25.85
CA ILE A 967 -28.56 -37.94 24.63
C ILE A 967 -28.91 -39.42 24.52
N ASP A 968 -29.01 -39.91 23.28
CA ASP A 968 -28.86 -41.37 23.01
C ASP A 968 -27.33 -41.67 22.90
N ARG A 969 -26.80 -42.40 23.88
CA ARG A 969 -25.38 -42.70 23.96
C ARG A 969 -24.86 -43.54 22.77
N LYS A 970 -25.68 -44.46 22.23
CA LYS A 970 -25.29 -45.27 21.06
C LYS A 970 -25.17 -44.45 19.80
N GLU A 971 -26.07 -43.49 19.63
CA GLU A 971 -26.00 -42.56 18.49
C GLU A 971 -24.76 -41.68 18.54
N VAL A 972 -24.40 -41.16 19.73
CA VAL A 972 -23.19 -40.38 19.96
C VAL A 972 -21.94 -41.20 19.71
N GLU A 973 -21.89 -42.44 20.19
CA GLU A 973 -20.78 -43.38 19.95
C GLU A 973 -20.57 -43.60 18.45
N ALA A 974 -21.63 -43.92 17.70
CA ALA A 974 -21.55 -44.13 16.26
C ALA A 974 -21.08 -42.87 15.50
N ARG A 975 -21.56 -41.71 15.91
CA ARG A 975 -21.11 -40.42 15.35
C ARG A 975 -19.63 -40.21 15.55
N ILE A 976 -19.14 -40.38 16.79
CA ILE A 976 -17.73 -40.16 17.13
C ILE A 976 -16.82 -41.15 16.42
N GLU A 977 -17.18 -42.43 16.37
CA GLU A 977 -16.41 -43.45 15.65
C GLU A 977 -16.29 -43.11 14.16
N LYS A 978 -17.38 -42.76 13.53
CA LYS A 978 -17.39 -42.28 12.11
C LYS A 978 -16.51 -41.08 11.91
N THR A 979 -16.58 -40.09 12.79
CA THR A 979 -15.76 -38.88 12.71
C THR A 979 -14.28 -39.20 12.92
N ALA A 980 -13.93 -40.10 13.88
CA ALA A 980 -12.55 -40.51 14.10
C ALA A 980 -11.93 -41.19 12.87
N VAL A 981 -12.70 -42.08 12.22
CA VAL A 981 -12.25 -42.71 10.96
C VAL A 981 -12.00 -41.68 9.88
N ALA A 982 -12.88 -40.70 9.73
CA ALA A 982 -12.76 -39.64 8.72
C ALA A 982 -11.59 -38.65 9.02
N MET A 983 -11.39 -38.26 10.29
CA MET A 983 -10.29 -37.44 10.75
C MET A 983 -8.92 -38.06 10.54
N GLY A 984 -8.82 -39.39 10.71
CA GLY A 984 -7.59 -40.12 10.43
C GLY A 984 -7.40 -40.51 8.96
N GLY A 985 -8.31 -40.15 8.10
CA GLY A 985 -8.38 -40.55 6.69
C GLY A 985 -7.32 -39.94 5.78
N LYS A 986 -7.57 -40.06 4.48
CA LYS A 986 -6.66 -39.55 3.40
C LYS A 986 -7.16 -38.27 2.73
N ARG A 987 -8.43 -37.93 2.89
CA ARG A 987 -9.10 -36.86 2.14
C ARG A 987 -9.91 -35.97 3.06
N TYR A 988 -9.79 -34.70 2.89
CA TYR A 988 -10.49 -33.65 3.64
C TYR A 988 -11.22 -32.73 2.71
N LEU A 989 -12.54 -32.76 2.75
CA LEU A 989 -13.39 -31.99 1.84
C LEU A 989 -13.46 -30.52 2.26
N ALA A 990 -13.31 -29.64 1.31
CA ALA A 990 -13.69 -28.25 1.46
C ALA A 990 -15.22 -28.13 1.36
N ILE A 991 -15.88 -27.63 2.40
CA ILE A 991 -17.33 -27.49 2.48
C ILE A 991 -17.69 -26.02 2.59
N LYS A 992 -18.49 -25.52 1.63
CA LYS A 992 -18.95 -24.13 1.65
C LYS A 992 -19.98 -23.92 2.75
N ASN A 993 -19.76 -22.94 3.62
CA ASN A 993 -20.66 -22.56 4.70
C ASN A 993 -20.63 -21.03 4.92
N SER A 994 -21.48 -20.53 5.84
CA SER A 994 -21.58 -19.09 6.15
C SER A 994 -20.28 -18.47 6.72
N ASN A 995 -19.37 -19.28 7.27
CA ASN A 995 -18.12 -18.81 7.90
C ASN A 995 -16.96 -18.74 6.90
N CYS A 996 -17.18 -19.06 5.61
CA CYS A 996 -16.12 -19.06 4.60
C CYS A 996 -15.49 -17.68 4.39
N GLN A 997 -16.25 -16.59 4.51
CA GLN A 997 -15.74 -15.22 4.38
C GLN A 997 -14.73 -14.81 5.48
N PHE A 998 -14.78 -15.48 6.64
CA PHE A 998 -13.86 -15.24 7.77
C PHE A 998 -12.89 -16.41 7.98
N CYS A 999 -12.75 -17.30 7.00
CA CYS A 999 -11.93 -18.49 7.13
C CYS A 999 -10.44 -18.14 7.14
N PRO A 1000 -9.68 -18.49 8.21
CA PRO A 1000 -8.26 -18.15 8.30
C PRO A 1000 -7.38 -18.91 7.29
N VAL A 1001 -7.92 -19.93 6.65
CA VAL A 1001 -7.23 -20.76 5.65
C VAL A 1001 -7.81 -20.59 4.24
N ASN A 1002 -8.45 -19.45 3.96
CA ASN A 1002 -9.06 -19.12 2.67
C ASN A 1002 -8.03 -19.18 1.51
N THR A 1003 -6.78 -18.75 1.76
CA THR A 1003 -5.67 -18.79 0.78
C THR A 1003 -5.24 -20.21 0.37
N ALA A 1004 -5.66 -21.23 1.12
CA ALA A 1004 -5.40 -22.64 0.80
C ALA A 1004 -6.67 -23.41 0.38
N CYS A 1005 -7.80 -22.71 0.26
CA CYS A 1005 -9.10 -23.36 -0.01
C CYS A 1005 -9.44 -23.32 -1.51
N PRO A 1006 -9.68 -24.48 -2.16
CA PRO A 1006 -10.01 -24.53 -3.59
C PRO A 1006 -11.39 -23.92 -3.93
N LEU A 1007 -12.24 -23.67 -2.93
CA LEU A 1007 -13.56 -23.04 -3.11
C LEU A 1007 -13.50 -21.50 -3.00
N GLN A 1008 -12.37 -20.93 -2.57
CA GLN A 1008 -12.17 -19.50 -2.44
C GLN A 1008 -11.31 -18.96 -3.60
N ILE A 1009 -11.56 -17.71 -3.97
CA ILE A 1009 -10.80 -17.06 -5.07
C ILE A 1009 -9.31 -16.96 -4.71
N GLU A 1010 -9.02 -16.61 -3.45
CA GLU A 1010 -7.66 -16.46 -2.93
C GLU A 1010 -6.86 -17.78 -2.94
N GLY A 1011 -7.54 -18.91 -2.81
CA GLY A 1011 -6.90 -20.24 -2.80
C GLY A 1011 -6.70 -20.85 -4.19
N ARG A 1012 -7.35 -20.32 -5.22
CA ARG A 1012 -7.25 -20.88 -6.59
C ARG A 1012 -5.86 -20.76 -7.19
N GLY A 1013 -5.10 -19.74 -6.83
CA GLY A 1013 -3.73 -19.55 -7.30
C GLY A 1013 -2.72 -20.60 -6.83
N LEU A 1014 -3.08 -21.49 -5.91
CA LEU A 1014 -2.26 -22.65 -5.53
C LEU A 1014 -2.37 -23.80 -6.55
N TYR A 1015 -3.38 -23.76 -7.40
CA TYR A 1015 -3.72 -24.82 -8.34
C TYR A 1015 -3.72 -24.36 -9.81
N ASP A 1016 -3.52 -23.06 -10.03
CA ASP A 1016 -3.40 -22.47 -11.39
C ASP A 1016 -1.93 -22.54 -11.90
#